data_55b6d49d53e7eef318b140903017cfc7
#
_entry.id   55b6d49d53e7eef318b140903017cfc7
#
_cell.length_a   1.000
_cell.length_b   1.000
_cell.length_c   1.000
_cell.angle_alpha   90.00
_cell.angle_beta   90.00
_cell.angle_gamma   90.00
#
_symmetry.space_group_name_H-M   'P 1'
#
loop_
_entity.id
_entity.type
_entity.pdbx_description
1 polymer ?
#
loop_
_entity_poly.entity_id
_entity_poly.type
_entity_poly.pdbx_seq_one_letter_code
_entity_poly.pdbx_strand_id
1 'polypeptide(L)'
;MTMTTNKKMTKMTLTQEFEQLNYSQALESDSQAQEWLQKNQRRFGHYINGEFVSQTDAPVIDVYNPAASDLLAQIEVASSEQVDKAISCARKAQPSWWAIGGFGRAKILYALARNLQKYARLAAVLETLDNGKPIRESRDADIPLAIRHLYHHAGWAKLQDETFPNHGPVGVAAQIIPWNFPLLMLSWKVAPAIAMGNTIVIKPAEQTPLTAMLFAQICQESGVPNGVVNIINGAGDTGATLAAHDGVDKVAFTGSTAVGAAIRLATAGQGKKLTLELGGKSAFIVFEDADLDAAVEGLVDSIWFNQGEVCCAGSRLLVHAPVADKLHDKLKLRMQQLRTGSPLDKSIDVGSLVSQEQYNRVSQLVSQGLKSGGDIYQVQDEDGQKNYYPPTLITDIDTSHPLVQEEIFGPVLVSMTFRTQAEAVELANNSRYGLAASVWSENINRAMDVAPKIKAGVVWVNNHNQFDAACGFGGVKESGFGREGGKEGLYEYLTPTGLTSIKGSSAANAPSKTALKVSSIDRTLKFYIAGKQVRPDSGHSQTTYNHDGSVAAMVGVGSRKDIRNGVSGALKASAWAQQSGHARAQVIYFLAENLAQRENEWLERLQKVCGYNLAKAKAEFEASLSCLFTYAAWADKYDGAVHNAPYRGVTLALPEAVGVIGLVAPNEQPLISTIALMAPAIAMGNRVVLVASELYPSIALELVQVLETSDVPAGVVNIIAGQKAELANHLAGHGEIEAMWCWASASVNKQTEQTSATDLKRMWTHSELDRDWLDPNQSEGVEFLRQATQVKNIWTPYGD
;
A
#
# COMPACT_ATOMS: atom_id res chain seq x y z
N MET A 1 12.34 74.97 32.19
CA MET A 1 13.41 73.96 32.06
C MET A 1 12.77 72.65 31.61
N THR A 2 12.66 72.45 30.32
CA THR A 2 12.09 71.26 29.69
C THR A 2 13.26 70.43 29.24
N MET A 3 13.46 69.24 29.86
CA MET A 3 14.44 68.27 29.43
C MET A 3 13.84 67.49 28.27
N THR A 4 14.36 67.69 27.09
CA THR A 4 14.16 66.83 25.92
C THR A 4 15.08 65.62 26.02
N THR A 5 14.51 64.43 26.25
CA THR A 5 15.22 63.17 26.15
C THR A 5 15.39 62.80 24.70
N ASN A 6 16.61 62.91 24.19
CA ASN A 6 17.06 62.39 22.89
C ASN A 6 17.12 60.86 22.99
N LYS A 7 16.10 60.16 22.47
CA LYS A 7 16.22 58.74 22.15
C LYS A 7 17.20 58.59 20.98
N LYS A 8 18.38 58.07 21.25
CA LYS A 8 19.27 57.60 20.18
C LYS A 8 18.56 56.47 19.46
N MET A 9 18.09 56.68 18.26
CA MET A 9 17.72 55.64 17.34
C MET A 9 18.97 54.81 17.04
N THR A 10 19.03 53.59 17.53
CA THR A 10 20.02 52.59 17.16
C THR A 10 19.82 52.33 15.66
N LYS A 11 20.77 52.69 14.81
CA LYS A 11 20.74 52.33 13.38
C LYS A 11 20.75 50.81 13.27
N MET A 12 19.68 50.23 12.74
CA MET A 12 19.64 48.85 12.36
C MET A 12 20.70 48.57 11.30
N THR A 13 21.28 47.40 11.35
CA THR A 13 22.18 46.94 10.28
C THR A 13 21.34 46.62 9.03
N LEU A 14 21.93 46.65 7.84
CA LEU A 14 21.28 46.27 6.58
C LEU A 14 20.63 44.89 6.66
N THR A 15 21.27 43.96 7.36
CA THR A 15 20.73 42.63 7.59
C THR A 15 19.46 42.67 8.44
N GLN A 16 19.42 43.45 9.52
CA GLN A 16 18.25 43.62 10.37
C GLN A 16 17.10 44.36 9.64
N GLU A 17 17.42 45.30 8.75
CA GLU A 17 16.43 45.94 7.88
C GLU A 17 15.88 44.94 6.87
N PHE A 18 16.72 44.07 6.29
CA PHE A 18 16.31 43.04 5.33
C PHE A 18 15.43 41.96 6.01
N GLU A 19 15.75 41.55 7.21
CA GLU A 19 14.97 40.61 8.01
C GLU A 19 13.61 41.16 8.48
N GLN A 20 13.45 42.49 8.55
CA GLN A 20 12.22 43.14 8.91
C GLN A 20 11.41 43.69 7.72
N LEU A 21 11.86 43.46 6.49
CA LEU A 21 11.09 43.83 5.30
C LEU A 21 9.78 43.02 5.26
N ASN A 22 8.71 43.71 5.58
CA ASN A 22 7.37 43.17 5.43
C ASN A 22 6.95 43.31 3.97
N TYR A 23 7.08 42.21 3.23
CA TYR A 23 6.63 42.18 1.85
C TYR A 23 5.10 42.27 1.82
N SER A 24 4.58 43.15 1.01
CA SER A 24 3.13 43.25 0.76
C SER A 24 2.60 41.92 0.21
N GLN A 25 1.34 41.62 0.44
CA GLN A 25 0.66 40.43 -0.07
C GLN A 25 0.88 40.28 -1.59
N ALA A 26 1.28 39.12 -2.03
CA ALA A 26 1.49 38.78 -3.44
C ALA A 26 0.41 37.82 -3.93
N LEU A 27 -0.84 38.29 -3.90
CA LEU A 27 -2.01 37.45 -4.22
C LEU A 27 -1.99 36.92 -5.65
N GLU A 28 -2.23 35.63 -5.80
CA GLU A 28 -2.58 35.00 -7.08
C GLU A 28 -4.03 35.38 -7.43
N SER A 29 -4.29 35.70 -8.69
CA SER A 29 -5.64 36.04 -9.13
C SER A 29 -6.50 34.77 -9.26
N ASP A 30 -7.66 34.79 -8.62
CA ASP A 30 -8.69 33.75 -8.74
C ASP A 30 -9.73 34.03 -9.82
N SER A 31 -9.59 35.12 -10.59
CA SER A 31 -10.61 35.56 -11.57
C SER A 31 -11.02 34.46 -12.54
N GLN A 32 -10.06 33.69 -13.09
CA GLN A 32 -10.36 32.59 -13.99
C GLN A 32 -11.15 31.46 -13.32
N ALA A 33 -10.83 31.18 -12.05
CA ALA A 33 -11.56 30.19 -11.26
C ALA A 33 -12.99 30.67 -10.99
N GLN A 34 -13.17 31.93 -10.62
CA GLN A 34 -14.48 32.53 -10.40
C GLN A 34 -15.33 32.53 -11.69
N GLU A 35 -14.75 32.89 -12.83
CA GLU A 35 -15.41 32.83 -14.14
C GLU A 35 -15.82 31.40 -14.50
N TRP A 36 -14.95 30.41 -14.26
CA TRP A 36 -15.25 29.00 -14.50
C TRP A 36 -16.37 28.49 -13.60
N LEU A 37 -16.36 28.84 -12.32
CA LEU A 37 -17.42 28.52 -11.37
C LEU A 37 -18.75 29.14 -11.79
N GLN A 38 -18.77 30.42 -12.17
CA GLN A 38 -19.96 31.13 -12.64
C GLN A 38 -20.52 30.52 -13.92
N LYS A 39 -19.64 30.19 -14.89
CA LYS A 39 -20.05 29.52 -16.15
C LYS A 39 -20.78 28.22 -15.87
N ASN A 40 -20.36 27.48 -14.85
CA ASN A 40 -21.00 26.24 -14.39
C ASN A 40 -22.10 26.48 -13.33
N GLN A 41 -22.59 27.73 -13.18
CA GLN A 41 -23.65 28.10 -12.22
C GLN A 41 -23.34 27.71 -10.77
N ARG A 42 -22.05 27.51 -10.45
CA ARG A 42 -21.57 27.00 -9.14
C ARG A 42 -22.28 25.72 -8.68
N ARG A 43 -22.77 24.90 -9.62
CA ARG A 43 -23.44 23.63 -9.38
C ARG A 43 -22.91 22.56 -10.31
N PHE A 44 -22.44 21.46 -9.73
CA PHE A 44 -21.85 20.35 -10.48
C PHE A 44 -22.62 19.06 -10.20
N GLY A 45 -23.12 18.42 -11.25
CA GLY A 45 -23.63 17.07 -11.20
C GLY A 45 -22.51 16.04 -11.36
N HIS A 46 -22.71 15.08 -12.26
CA HIS A 46 -21.78 13.97 -12.51
C HIS A 46 -21.27 14.02 -13.95
N TYR A 47 -20.18 13.31 -14.21
CA TYR A 47 -19.70 13.07 -15.57
C TYR A 47 -19.84 11.58 -15.88
N ILE A 48 -20.81 11.20 -16.68
CA ILE A 48 -21.16 9.82 -16.98
C ILE A 48 -21.29 9.63 -18.48
N ASN A 49 -20.57 8.63 -19.01
CA ASN A 49 -20.61 8.27 -20.43
C ASN A 49 -20.26 9.43 -21.39
N GLY A 50 -19.29 10.26 -20.99
CA GLY A 50 -18.83 11.39 -21.81
C GLY A 50 -19.68 12.66 -21.71
N GLU A 51 -20.70 12.69 -20.86
CA GLU A 51 -21.64 13.80 -20.69
C GLU A 51 -21.74 14.27 -19.25
N PHE A 52 -21.94 15.58 -19.07
CA PHE A 52 -22.29 16.14 -17.77
C PHE A 52 -23.77 15.88 -17.49
N VAL A 53 -24.06 15.23 -16.38
CA VAL A 53 -25.40 14.84 -15.95
C VAL A 53 -25.74 15.56 -14.68
N SER A 54 -26.84 16.30 -14.66
CA SER A 54 -27.35 17.06 -13.50
C SER A 54 -28.85 16.82 -13.36
N GLN A 55 -29.32 16.82 -12.09
CA GLN A 55 -30.74 16.71 -11.73
C GLN A 55 -31.10 17.87 -10.81
N THR A 56 -32.11 18.63 -11.19
CA THR A 56 -32.53 19.87 -10.47
C THR A 56 -32.87 19.59 -9.00
N ASP A 57 -33.52 18.48 -8.70
CA ASP A 57 -34.01 18.13 -7.36
C ASP A 57 -33.07 17.17 -6.60
N ALA A 58 -31.84 16.92 -7.12
CA ALA A 58 -30.88 16.08 -6.42
C ALA A 58 -30.43 16.72 -5.10
N PRO A 59 -30.20 15.90 -4.05
CA PRO A 59 -29.52 16.36 -2.85
C PRO A 59 -28.15 16.94 -3.21
N VAL A 60 -27.76 18.01 -2.54
CA VAL A 60 -26.47 18.69 -2.77
C VAL A 60 -25.63 18.74 -1.51
N ILE A 61 -24.30 18.81 -1.72
CA ILE A 61 -23.31 19.11 -0.69
C ILE A 61 -22.66 20.44 -1.04
N ASP A 62 -22.57 21.31 -0.08
CA ASP A 62 -21.90 22.60 -0.21
C ASP A 62 -20.39 22.44 -0.17
N VAL A 63 -19.67 23.06 -1.09
CA VAL A 63 -18.21 23.12 -1.17
C VAL A 63 -17.77 24.50 -0.76
N TYR A 64 -17.01 24.60 0.31
CA TYR A 64 -16.55 25.87 0.89
C TYR A 64 -15.06 26.10 0.63
N ASN A 65 -14.69 27.37 0.53
CA ASN A 65 -13.32 27.79 0.71
C ASN A 65 -12.97 27.71 2.22
N PRO A 66 -12.10 26.80 2.65
CA PRO A 66 -11.82 26.61 4.07
C PRO A 66 -11.11 27.80 4.71
N ALA A 67 -10.39 28.60 3.92
CA ALA A 67 -9.68 29.79 4.38
C ALA A 67 -10.59 30.98 4.68
N ALA A 68 -11.68 31.14 3.93
CA ALA A 68 -12.61 32.27 4.05
C ALA A 68 -14.02 31.84 4.52
N SER A 69 -14.33 30.58 4.50
CA SER A 69 -15.66 30.00 4.73
C SER A 69 -16.72 30.45 3.72
N ASP A 70 -16.30 30.88 2.53
CA ASP A 70 -17.18 31.26 1.44
C ASP A 70 -17.65 30.05 0.68
N LEU A 71 -18.93 30.05 0.26
CA LEU A 71 -19.47 29.00 -0.60
C LEU A 71 -18.88 29.13 -2.02
N LEU A 72 -18.12 28.15 -2.44
CA LEU A 72 -17.54 28.06 -3.78
C LEU A 72 -18.54 27.49 -4.78
N ALA A 73 -19.13 26.35 -4.44
CA ALA A 73 -20.01 25.59 -5.31
C ALA A 73 -20.88 24.60 -4.53
N GLN A 74 -21.79 23.94 -5.26
CA GLN A 74 -22.54 22.80 -4.77
C GLN A 74 -22.28 21.59 -5.68
N ILE A 75 -22.15 20.41 -5.11
CA ILE A 75 -22.11 19.14 -5.85
C ILE A 75 -23.36 18.32 -5.58
N GLU A 76 -23.89 17.68 -6.61
CA GLU A 76 -25.02 16.75 -6.46
C GLU A 76 -24.55 15.41 -5.87
N VAL A 77 -25.38 14.80 -5.03
CA VAL A 77 -25.13 13.46 -4.49
C VAL A 77 -25.68 12.41 -5.45
N ALA A 78 -24.81 11.51 -5.91
CA ALA A 78 -25.23 10.45 -6.83
C ALA A 78 -26.22 9.49 -6.17
N SER A 79 -27.33 9.22 -6.84
CA SER A 79 -28.24 8.14 -6.47
C SER A 79 -27.65 6.77 -6.84
N SER A 80 -28.22 5.70 -6.28
CA SER A 80 -27.81 4.33 -6.62
C SER A 80 -27.92 4.05 -8.12
N GLU A 81 -28.99 4.58 -8.79
CA GLU A 81 -29.18 4.42 -10.22
C GLU A 81 -28.11 5.16 -11.06
N GLN A 82 -27.60 6.29 -10.54
CA GLN A 82 -26.51 7.00 -11.20
C GLN A 82 -25.17 6.27 -11.03
N VAL A 83 -24.93 5.66 -9.87
CA VAL A 83 -23.79 4.75 -9.64
C VAL A 83 -23.86 3.55 -10.58
N ASP A 84 -25.01 2.86 -10.64
CA ASP A 84 -25.26 1.74 -11.55
C ASP A 84 -25.03 2.13 -13.02
N LYS A 85 -25.55 3.29 -13.42
CA LYS A 85 -25.38 3.82 -14.78
C LYS A 85 -23.91 4.06 -15.11
N ALA A 86 -23.15 4.69 -14.21
CA ALA A 86 -21.72 4.96 -14.42
C ALA A 86 -20.93 3.65 -14.59
N ILE A 87 -21.17 2.66 -13.72
CA ILE A 87 -20.50 1.36 -13.78
C ILE A 87 -20.91 0.58 -15.04
N SER A 88 -22.19 0.58 -15.40
CA SER A 88 -22.68 -0.09 -16.62
C SER A 88 -22.07 0.53 -17.88
N CYS A 89 -21.94 1.86 -17.93
CA CYS A 89 -21.26 2.56 -19.05
C CYS A 89 -19.77 2.19 -19.09
N ALA A 90 -19.09 2.16 -17.95
CA ALA A 90 -17.70 1.75 -17.87
C ALA A 90 -17.51 0.30 -18.35
N ARG A 91 -18.37 -0.63 -17.89
CA ARG A 91 -18.35 -2.04 -18.31
C ARG A 91 -18.56 -2.20 -19.82
N LYS A 92 -19.48 -1.44 -20.40
CA LYS A 92 -19.76 -1.46 -21.84
C LYS A 92 -18.60 -0.91 -22.66
N ALA A 93 -17.91 0.12 -22.17
CA ALA A 93 -16.81 0.77 -22.87
C ALA A 93 -15.50 -0.04 -22.81
N GLN A 94 -15.29 -0.86 -21.77
CA GLN A 94 -14.02 -1.52 -21.48
C GLN A 94 -13.48 -2.37 -22.64
N PRO A 95 -14.26 -3.26 -23.30
CA PRO A 95 -13.74 -4.07 -24.40
C PRO A 95 -13.27 -3.24 -25.61
N SER A 96 -14.00 -2.18 -25.96
CA SER A 96 -13.61 -1.29 -27.05
C SER A 96 -12.39 -0.44 -26.69
N TRP A 97 -12.29 -0.01 -25.44
CA TRP A 97 -11.11 0.69 -24.92
C TRP A 97 -9.85 -0.18 -24.95
N TRP A 98 -9.96 -1.44 -24.59
CA TRP A 98 -8.86 -2.39 -24.71
C TRP A 98 -8.47 -2.61 -26.18
N ALA A 99 -9.47 -2.78 -27.06
CA ALA A 99 -9.28 -3.11 -28.47
C ALA A 99 -8.57 -2.01 -29.29
N ILE A 100 -8.58 -0.74 -28.88
CA ILE A 100 -7.82 0.31 -29.59
C ILE A 100 -6.30 0.16 -29.46
N GLY A 101 -5.84 -0.76 -28.62
CA GLY A 101 -4.42 -1.09 -28.41
C GLY A 101 -3.65 -0.03 -27.63
N GLY A 102 -2.41 -0.38 -27.26
CA GLY A 102 -1.56 0.50 -26.45
C GLY A 102 -1.28 1.86 -27.08
N PHE A 103 -1.08 1.91 -28.40
CA PHE A 103 -0.84 3.18 -29.11
C PHE A 103 -2.09 4.08 -29.14
N GLY A 104 -3.28 3.51 -29.28
CA GLY A 104 -4.53 4.27 -29.20
C GLY A 104 -4.70 4.94 -27.84
N ARG A 105 -4.49 4.18 -26.77
CA ARG A 105 -4.57 4.69 -25.38
C ARG A 105 -3.50 5.73 -25.09
N ALA A 106 -2.27 5.53 -25.59
CA ALA A 106 -1.18 6.49 -25.42
C ALA A 106 -1.52 7.87 -26.00
N LYS A 107 -2.17 7.93 -27.17
CA LYS A 107 -2.59 9.20 -27.77
C LYS A 107 -3.60 9.96 -26.91
N ILE A 108 -4.53 9.27 -26.29
CA ILE A 108 -5.54 9.87 -25.41
C ILE A 108 -4.88 10.38 -24.11
N LEU A 109 -4.02 9.59 -23.49
CA LEU A 109 -3.26 10.02 -22.30
C LEU A 109 -2.37 11.23 -22.60
N TYR A 110 -1.73 11.26 -23.74
CA TYR A 110 -0.97 12.42 -24.19
C TYR A 110 -1.87 13.66 -24.37
N ALA A 111 -3.04 13.51 -24.97
CA ALA A 111 -4.00 14.61 -25.11
C ALA A 111 -4.49 15.13 -23.74
N LEU A 112 -4.77 14.22 -22.80
CA LEU A 112 -5.11 14.58 -21.41
C LEU A 112 -4.00 15.40 -20.74
N ALA A 113 -2.75 14.96 -20.86
CA ALA A 113 -1.60 15.67 -20.32
C ALA A 113 -1.46 17.08 -20.93
N ARG A 114 -1.58 17.20 -22.25
CA ARG A 114 -1.50 18.49 -22.95
C ARG A 114 -2.63 19.44 -22.56
N ASN A 115 -3.85 18.94 -22.45
CA ASN A 115 -5.00 19.76 -22.06
C ASN A 115 -4.91 20.14 -20.57
N LEU A 116 -4.50 19.24 -19.68
CA LEU A 116 -4.27 19.59 -18.28
C LEU A 116 -3.17 20.67 -18.16
N GLN A 117 -2.10 20.58 -18.95
CA GLN A 117 -1.05 21.60 -19.01
C GLN A 117 -1.60 22.97 -19.45
N LYS A 118 -2.54 23.00 -20.41
CA LYS A 118 -3.24 24.22 -20.83
C LYS A 118 -4.05 24.84 -19.67
N TYR A 119 -4.65 24.03 -18.82
CA TYR A 119 -5.47 24.46 -17.68
C TYR A 119 -4.70 24.52 -16.37
N ALA A 120 -3.37 24.37 -16.37
CA ALA A 120 -2.57 24.19 -15.15
C ALA A 120 -2.80 25.30 -14.10
N ARG A 121 -2.86 26.56 -14.52
CA ARG A 121 -3.09 27.68 -13.61
C ARG A 121 -4.50 27.66 -13.00
N LEU A 122 -5.51 27.39 -13.82
CA LEU A 122 -6.89 27.26 -13.34
C LEU A 122 -6.99 26.09 -12.35
N ALA A 123 -6.40 24.95 -12.67
CA ALA A 123 -6.39 23.80 -11.79
C ALA A 123 -5.72 24.11 -10.44
N ALA A 124 -4.54 24.78 -10.45
CA ALA A 124 -3.84 25.16 -9.23
C ALA A 124 -4.66 26.09 -8.34
N VAL A 125 -5.33 27.08 -8.92
CA VAL A 125 -6.17 28.01 -8.15
C VAL A 125 -7.41 27.31 -7.60
N LEU A 126 -8.08 26.45 -8.38
CA LEU A 126 -9.23 25.68 -7.89
C LEU A 126 -8.82 24.74 -6.75
N GLU A 127 -7.68 24.06 -6.88
CA GLU A 127 -7.14 23.15 -5.85
C GLU A 127 -6.81 23.91 -4.55
N THR A 128 -6.25 25.12 -4.65
CA THR A 128 -6.00 25.98 -3.49
C THR A 128 -7.29 26.47 -2.85
N LEU A 129 -8.31 26.80 -3.65
CA LEU A 129 -9.56 27.34 -3.14
C LEU A 129 -10.41 26.33 -2.37
N ASP A 130 -10.49 25.07 -2.83
CA ASP A 130 -11.32 24.05 -2.16
C ASP A 130 -10.56 23.22 -1.12
N ASN A 131 -9.21 23.17 -1.19
CA ASN A 131 -8.41 22.45 -0.22
C ASN A 131 -7.87 23.34 0.93
N GLY A 132 -7.50 24.59 0.64
CA GLY A 132 -6.89 25.50 1.62
C GLY A 132 -5.35 25.53 1.62
N LYS A 133 -4.67 24.72 0.79
CA LYS A 133 -3.21 24.69 0.68
C LYS A 133 -2.65 25.95 -0.01
N PRO A 134 -1.41 26.36 0.29
CA PRO A 134 -0.75 27.47 -0.39
C PRO A 134 -0.68 27.29 -1.90
N ILE A 135 -0.97 28.34 -2.66
CA ILE A 135 -0.97 28.32 -4.13
C ILE A 135 0.37 27.88 -4.73
N ARG A 136 1.48 28.15 -4.08
CA ARG A 136 2.80 27.71 -4.54
C ARG A 136 2.92 26.18 -4.53
N GLU A 137 2.27 25.48 -3.60
CA GLU A 137 2.28 24.02 -3.52
C GLU A 137 1.43 23.40 -4.63
N SER A 138 0.20 23.89 -4.82
CA SER A 138 -0.65 23.46 -5.92
C SER A 138 -0.01 23.72 -7.27
N ARG A 139 0.53 24.94 -7.48
CA ARG A 139 1.10 25.36 -8.76
C ARG A 139 2.42 24.70 -9.10
N ASP A 140 3.32 24.57 -8.10
CA ASP A 140 4.73 24.20 -8.35
C ASP A 140 5.00 22.70 -8.09
N ALA A 141 4.11 22.03 -7.31
CA ALA A 141 4.23 20.61 -7.01
C ALA A 141 3.08 19.77 -7.58
N ASP A 142 1.84 19.99 -7.12
CA ASP A 142 0.73 19.06 -7.37
C ASP A 142 0.35 18.97 -8.85
N ILE A 143 0.11 20.12 -9.49
CA ILE A 143 -0.34 20.15 -10.88
C ILE A 143 0.76 19.68 -11.84
N PRO A 144 2.02 20.09 -11.72
CA PRO A 144 3.11 19.55 -12.53
C PRO A 144 3.28 18.04 -12.40
N LEU A 145 3.17 17.49 -11.19
CA LEU A 145 3.28 16.05 -10.96
C LEU A 145 2.08 15.29 -11.51
N ALA A 146 0.85 15.83 -11.41
CA ALA A 146 -0.33 15.26 -12.04
C ALA A 146 -0.17 15.17 -13.57
N ILE A 147 0.33 16.22 -14.21
CA ILE A 147 0.64 16.24 -15.66
C ILE A 147 1.73 15.20 -15.97
N ARG A 148 2.77 15.10 -15.14
CA ARG A 148 3.86 14.13 -15.29
C ARG A 148 3.36 12.70 -15.27
N HIS A 149 2.39 12.37 -14.41
CA HIS A 149 1.77 11.04 -14.38
C HIS A 149 1.06 10.69 -15.69
N LEU A 150 0.32 11.61 -16.26
CA LEU A 150 -0.37 11.38 -17.54
C LEU A 150 0.62 11.12 -18.69
N TYR A 151 1.70 11.92 -18.78
CA TYR A 151 2.76 11.71 -19.78
C TYR A 151 3.48 10.38 -19.60
N HIS A 152 3.86 10.06 -18.36
CA HIS A 152 4.59 8.83 -18.04
C HIS A 152 3.79 7.59 -18.42
N HIS A 153 2.50 7.57 -18.07
CA HIS A 153 1.63 6.44 -18.34
C HIS A 153 1.19 6.37 -19.81
N ALA A 154 1.26 7.46 -20.58
CA ALA A 154 1.13 7.40 -22.03
C ALA A 154 2.26 6.54 -22.65
N GLY A 155 3.48 6.67 -22.14
CA GLY A 155 4.59 5.81 -22.52
C GLY A 155 4.33 4.33 -22.19
N TRP A 156 3.89 4.04 -20.97
CA TRP A 156 3.58 2.67 -20.54
C TRP A 156 2.43 2.05 -21.32
N ALA A 157 1.40 2.83 -21.70
CA ALA A 157 0.33 2.35 -22.57
C ALA A 157 0.87 1.84 -23.90
N LYS A 158 1.83 2.59 -24.51
CA LYS A 158 2.45 2.19 -25.77
C LYS A 158 3.30 0.93 -25.65
N LEU A 159 3.99 0.77 -24.52
CA LEU A 159 4.94 -0.34 -24.27
C LEU A 159 4.28 -1.57 -23.62
N GLN A 160 2.96 -1.56 -23.42
CA GLN A 160 2.26 -2.59 -22.65
C GLN A 160 2.49 -4.00 -23.18
N ASP A 161 2.32 -4.23 -24.48
CA ASP A 161 2.39 -5.57 -25.07
C ASP A 161 3.79 -6.19 -24.97
N GLU A 162 4.82 -5.33 -25.00
CA GLU A 162 6.21 -5.74 -24.81
C GLU A 162 6.55 -6.02 -23.34
N THR A 163 6.04 -5.16 -22.44
CA THR A 163 6.41 -5.21 -21.02
C THR A 163 5.57 -6.21 -20.21
N PHE A 164 4.32 -6.42 -20.61
CA PHE A 164 3.34 -7.25 -19.92
C PHE A 164 2.63 -8.24 -20.88
N PRO A 165 3.38 -9.08 -21.62
CA PRO A 165 2.82 -9.88 -22.70
C PRO A 165 1.70 -10.84 -22.27
N ASN A 166 1.72 -11.30 -21.02
CA ASN A 166 0.75 -12.28 -20.51
C ASN A 166 -0.23 -11.64 -19.52
N HIS A 167 -0.54 -10.34 -19.71
CA HIS A 167 -1.47 -9.63 -18.84
C HIS A 167 -2.51 -8.86 -19.65
N GLY A 168 -3.72 -8.82 -19.09
CA GLY A 168 -4.81 -8.00 -19.57
C GLY A 168 -5.30 -7.01 -18.51
N PRO A 169 -6.24 -6.13 -18.83
CA PRO A 169 -6.87 -5.24 -17.86
C PRO A 169 -7.66 -6.04 -16.82
N VAL A 170 -7.71 -5.53 -15.59
CA VAL A 170 -8.61 -6.07 -14.56
C VAL A 170 -10.08 -5.90 -14.96
N GLY A 171 -10.44 -4.76 -15.56
CA GLY A 171 -11.79 -4.46 -16.02
C GLY A 171 -12.27 -3.05 -15.64
N VAL A 172 -13.30 -2.97 -14.80
CA VAL A 172 -13.83 -1.70 -14.27
C VAL A 172 -13.21 -1.42 -12.91
N ALA A 173 -12.53 -0.28 -12.78
CA ALA A 173 -11.92 0.14 -11.53
C ALA A 173 -12.74 1.27 -10.87
N ALA A 174 -13.19 1.04 -9.64
CA ALA A 174 -13.69 2.08 -8.77
C ALA A 174 -12.52 2.78 -8.10
N GLN A 175 -12.49 4.10 -8.15
CA GLN A 175 -11.43 4.93 -7.61
C GLN A 175 -12.02 5.95 -6.62
N ILE A 176 -11.63 5.87 -5.37
CA ILE A 176 -12.09 6.78 -4.32
C ILE A 176 -10.87 7.55 -3.83
N ILE A 177 -10.88 8.85 -4.05
CA ILE A 177 -9.74 9.73 -3.80
C ILE A 177 -9.97 10.65 -2.60
N PRO A 178 -8.90 10.97 -1.85
CA PRO A 178 -8.97 11.83 -0.68
C PRO A 178 -8.99 13.31 -1.05
N TRP A 179 -9.16 14.15 -0.04
CA TRP A 179 -9.25 15.59 -0.17
C TRP A 179 -7.90 16.33 -0.10
N ASN A 180 -6.82 15.68 0.37
CA ASN A 180 -5.57 16.40 0.65
C ASN A 180 -4.70 16.71 -0.58
N PHE A 181 -4.78 15.89 -1.64
CA PHE A 181 -4.14 16.11 -2.95
C PHE A 181 -5.11 15.74 -4.09
N PRO A 182 -6.17 16.53 -4.31
CA PRO A 182 -7.30 16.13 -5.15
C PRO A 182 -6.91 15.70 -6.56
N LEU A 183 -6.27 16.57 -7.34
CA LEU A 183 -5.94 16.28 -8.73
C LEU A 183 -4.74 15.33 -8.87
N LEU A 184 -3.79 15.42 -7.94
CA LEU A 184 -2.64 14.52 -7.94
C LEU A 184 -3.09 13.07 -7.67
N MET A 185 -3.90 12.83 -6.64
CA MET A 185 -4.42 11.49 -6.32
C MET A 185 -5.37 10.96 -7.40
N LEU A 186 -6.12 11.84 -8.05
CA LEU A 186 -6.89 11.50 -9.22
C LEU A 186 -5.95 10.97 -10.33
N SER A 187 -4.91 11.71 -10.68
CA SER A 187 -4.00 11.34 -11.77
C SER A 187 -3.21 10.07 -11.46
N TRP A 188 -2.81 9.84 -10.19
CA TRP A 188 -2.12 8.62 -9.76
C TRP A 188 -2.93 7.35 -10.00
N LYS A 189 -4.27 7.45 -9.91
CA LYS A 189 -5.17 6.31 -10.11
C LYS A 189 -5.67 6.21 -11.55
N VAL A 190 -6.05 7.34 -12.15
CA VAL A 190 -6.58 7.37 -13.52
C VAL A 190 -5.54 6.95 -14.54
N ALA A 191 -4.34 7.56 -14.49
CA ALA A 191 -3.34 7.38 -15.53
C ALA A 191 -2.91 5.90 -15.71
N PRO A 192 -2.51 5.16 -14.65
CA PRO A 192 -2.19 3.74 -14.80
C PRO A 192 -3.39 2.89 -15.19
N ALA A 193 -4.59 3.17 -14.65
CA ALA A 193 -5.78 2.40 -14.94
C ALA A 193 -6.14 2.42 -16.44
N ILE A 194 -6.29 3.62 -17.01
CA ILE A 194 -6.66 3.75 -18.43
C ILE A 194 -5.50 3.38 -19.36
N ALA A 195 -4.25 3.57 -18.95
CA ALA A 195 -3.08 3.11 -19.69
C ALA A 195 -3.10 1.59 -19.90
N MET A 196 -3.44 0.84 -18.86
CA MET A 196 -3.51 -0.63 -18.88
C MET A 196 -4.86 -1.16 -19.42
N GLY A 197 -5.71 -0.31 -20.02
CA GLY A 197 -6.92 -0.72 -20.72
C GLY A 197 -8.15 -0.91 -19.82
N ASN A 198 -8.10 -0.48 -18.57
CA ASN A 198 -9.27 -0.46 -17.70
C ASN A 198 -10.15 0.75 -17.96
N THR A 199 -11.40 0.67 -17.57
CA THR A 199 -12.32 1.80 -17.46
C THR A 199 -12.56 2.12 -16.00
N ILE A 200 -12.95 3.36 -15.72
CA ILE A 200 -12.97 3.85 -14.34
C ILE A 200 -14.26 4.56 -13.96
N VAL A 201 -14.63 4.43 -12.68
CA VAL A 201 -15.62 5.28 -12.03
C VAL A 201 -14.94 5.90 -10.80
N ILE A 202 -14.83 7.23 -10.80
CA ILE A 202 -14.14 7.99 -9.74
C ILE A 202 -15.16 8.66 -8.84
N LYS A 203 -14.92 8.59 -7.52
CA LYS A 203 -15.58 9.43 -6.52
C LYS A 203 -14.54 10.36 -5.89
N PRO A 204 -14.50 11.65 -6.21
CA PRO A 204 -13.68 12.62 -5.49
C PRO A 204 -14.20 12.82 -4.06
N ALA A 205 -13.34 13.36 -3.18
CA ALA A 205 -13.79 13.79 -1.86
C ALA A 205 -14.79 14.93 -1.99
N GLU A 206 -15.80 14.92 -1.13
CA GLU A 206 -16.86 15.92 -1.14
C GLU A 206 -16.39 17.34 -0.78
N GLN A 207 -15.28 17.44 -0.05
CA GLN A 207 -14.66 18.73 0.30
C GLN A 207 -13.93 19.36 -0.89
N THR A 208 -13.34 18.55 -1.78
CA THR A 208 -12.42 19.02 -2.83
C THR A 208 -12.71 18.43 -4.21
N PRO A 209 -13.94 18.64 -4.74
CA PRO A 209 -14.38 18.02 -6.00
C PRO A 209 -14.02 18.85 -7.24
N LEU A 210 -13.63 20.13 -7.09
CA LEU A 210 -13.61 21.07 -8.21
C LEU A 210 -12.61 20.71 -9.29
N THR A 211 -11.42 20.25 -8.93
CA THR A 211 -10.40 19.83 -9.91
C THR A 211 -10.78 18.53 -10.62
N ALA A 212 -11.56 17.63 -9.98
CA ALA A 212 -12.11 16.44 -10.64
C ALA A 212 -13.16 16.83 -11.70
N MET A 213 -13.99 17.85 -11.46
CA MET A 213 -14.95 18.36 -12.42
C MET A 213 -14.28 19.11 -13.58
N LEU A 214 -13.17 19.81 -13.31
CA LEU A 214 -12.32 20.37 -14.38
C LEU A 214 -11.70 19.24 -15.22
N PHE A 215 -11.24 18.17 -14.57
CA PHE A 215 -10.70 16.99 -15.28
C PHE A 215 -11.76 16.31 -16.16
N ALA A 216 -13.02 16.28 -15.76
CA ALA A 216 -14.13 15.82 -16.61
C ALA A 216 -14.24 16.64 -17.90
N GLN A 217 -14.15 17.97 -17.82
CA GLN A 217 -14.09 18.84 -18.99
C GLN A 217 -12.87 18.52 -19.87
N ILE A 218 -11.72 18.33 -19.25
CA ILE A 218 -10.48 17.97 -19.95
C ILE A 218 -10.63 16.62 -20.65
N CYS A 219 -11.29 15.62 -20.06
CA CYS A 219 -11.58 14.34 -20.70
C CYS A 219 -12.40 14.53 -21.99
N GLN A 220 -13.44 15.37 -21.94
CA GLN A 220 -14.28 15.66 -23.10
C GLN A 220 -13.48 16.36 -24.21
N GLU A 221 -12.69 17.39 -23.86
CA GLU A 221 -11.84 18.12 -24.83
C GLU A 221 -10.72 17.26 -25.41
N SER A 222 -10.26 16.24 -24.68
CA SER A 222 -9.21 15.31 -25.10
C SER A 222 -9.72 14.14 -25.93
N GLY A 223 -11.02 14.04 -26.14
CA GLY A 223 -11.63 12.97 -26.92
C GLY A 223 -11.55 11.60 -26.23
N VAL A 224 -11.60 11.56 -24.90
CA VAL A 224 -11.74 10.31 -24.15
C VAL A 224 -13.02 9.62 -24.58
N PRO A 225 -13.00 8.34 -25.04
CA PRO A 225 -14.21 7.65 -25.46
C PRO A 225 -15.25 7.56 -24.34
N ASN A 226 -16.52 7.66 -24.72
CA ASN A 226 -17.64 7.62 -23.79
C ASN A 226 -17.58 6.36 -22.92
N GLY A 227 -17.75 6.53 -21.59
CA GLY A 227 -17.73 5.46 -20.60
C GLY A 227 -16.34 5.04 -20.10
N VAL A 228 -15.24 5.46 -20.73
CA VAL A 228 -13.87 5.13 -20.26
C VAL A 228 -13.59 5.80 -18.91
N VAL A 229 -13.96 7.05 -18.77
CA VAL A 229 -13.85 7.83 -17.52
C VAL A 229 -15.23 8.29 -17.11
N ASN A 230 -15.62 7.99 -15.85
CA ASN A 230 -16.86 8.46 -15.26
C ASN A 230 -16.53 9.06 -13.88
N ILE A 231 -17.15 10.18 -13.52
CA ILE A 231 -16.94 10.87 -12.24
C ILE A 231 -18.30 11.07 -11.59
N ILE A 232 -18.46 10.54 -10.39
CA ILE A 232 -19.68 10.66 -9.59
C ILE A 232 -19.36 11.38 -8.28
N ASN A 233 -20.12 12.40 -7.97
CA ASN A 233 -20.01 13.15 -6.72
C ASN A 233 -20.89 12.55 -5.63
N GLY A 234 -20.51 12.73 -4.38
CA GLY A 234 -21.24 12.26 -3.21
C GLY A 234 -20.34 12.04 -2.01
N ALA A 235 -20.94 11.78 -0.88
CA ALA A 235 -20.26 11.52 0.40
C ALA A 235 -19.81 10.06 0.56
N GLY A 236 -19.55 9.65 1.80
CA GLY A 236 -19.10 8.30 2.14
C GLY A 236 -20.01 7.18 1.66
N ASP A 237 -21.33 7.36 1.73
CA ASP A 237 -22.32 6.36 1.29
C ASP A 237 -22.24 6.07 -0.22
N THR A 238 -22.00 7.11 -1.04
CA THR A 238 -21.74 6.93 -2.48
C THR A 238 -20.49 6.11 -2.71
N GLY A 239 -19.41 6.37 -1.92
CA GLY A 239 -18.18 5.60 -1.97
C GLY A 239 -18.38 4.13 -1.56
N ALA A 240 -19.17 3.88 -0.52
CA ALA A 240 -19.50 2.54 -0.06
C ALA A 240 -20.29 1.75 -1.12
N THR A 241 -21.32 2.39 -1.71
CA THR A 241 -22.11 1.82 -2.82
C THR A 241 -21.23 1.46 -4.00
N LEU A 242 -20.34 2.37 -4.41
CA LEU A 242 -19.40 2.15 -5.51
C LEU A 242 -18.44 0.99 -5.23
N ALA A 243 -17.84 0.93 -4.04
CA ALA A 243 -16.88 -0.11 -3.67
C ALA A 243 -17.52 -1.51 -3.60
N ALA A 244 -18.75 -1.60 -3.09
CA ALA A 244 -19.46 -2.88 -2.92
C ALA A 244 -20.13 -3.38 -4.21
N HIS A 245 -20.26 -2.56 -5.25
CA HIS A 245 -21.07 -2.87 -6.43
C HIS A 245 -20.49 -4.04 -7.25
N ASP A 246 -21.29 -5.05 -7.58
CA ASP A 246 -20.87 -6.29 -8.26
C ASP A 246 -20.25 -6.06 -9.66
N GLY A 247 -20.59 -4.97 -10.33
CA GLY A 247 -20.00 -4.57 -11.63
C GLY A 247 -18.59 -3.97 -11.54
N VAL A 248 -17.98 -3.90 -10.36
CA VAL A 248 -16.62 -3.40 -10.14
C VAL A 248 -15.66 -4.57 -9.94
N ASP A 249 -14.55 -4.59 -10.67
CA ASP A 249 -13.51 -5.64 -10.59
C ASP A 249 -12.35 -5.23 -9.67
N LYS A 250 -12.13 -3.93 -9.50
CA LYS A 250 -11.06 -3.37 -8.68
C LYS A 250 -11.54 -2.17 -7.90
N VAL A 251 -11.08 -2.05 -6.66
CA VAL A 251 -11.20 -0.83 -5.87
C VAL A 251 -9.81 -0.27 -5.58
N ALA A 252 -9.57 0.99 -5.93
CA ALA A 252 -8.39 1.76 -5.57
C ALA A 252 -8.82 2.89 -4.63
N PHE A 253 -8.41 2.81 -3.39
CA PHE A 253 -8.79 3.74 -2.33
C PHE A 253 -7.56 4.41 -1.72
N THR A 254 -7.65 5.71 -1.51
CA THR A 254 -6.72 6.46 -0.65
C THR A 254 -7.53 7.23 0.39
N GLY A 255 -7.17 7.08 1.67
CA GLY A 255 -7.88 7.73 2.77
C GLY A 255 -7.55 7.15 4.13
N SER A 256 -8.48 7.19 5.09
CA SER A 256 -8.23 6.72 6.45
C SER A 256 -8.19 5.19 6.54
N THR A 257 -7.40 4.68 7.51
CA THR A 257 -7.29 3.25 7.81
C THR A 257 -8.65 2.63 8.15
N ALA A 258 -9.51 3.35 8.88
CA ALA A 258 -10.85 2.87 9.23
C ALA A 258 -11.74 2.64 8.00
N VAL A 259 -11.70 3.54 7.01
CA VAL A 259 -12.44 3.37 5.75
C VAL A 259 -11.83 2.26 4.90
N GLY A 260 -10.50 2.11 4.88
CA GLY A 260 -9.82 0.99 4.22
C GLY A 260 -10.27 -0.36 4.77
N ALA A 261 -10.39 -0.50 6.10
CA ALA A 261 -10.92 -1.70 6.75
C ALA A 261 -12.40 -1.96 6.38
N ALA A 262 -13.23 -0.92 6.32
CA ALA A 262 -14.63 -1.02 5.90
C ALA A 262 -14.75 -1.49 4.43
N ILE A 263 -13.90 -1.00 3.53
CA ILE A 263 -13.85 -1.44 2.13
C ILE A 263 -13.43 -2.91 2.05
N ARG A 264 -12.40 -3.34 2.81
CA ARG A 264 -12.00 -4.76 2.87
C ARG A 264 -13.16 -5.65 3.31
N LEU A 265 -13.91 -5.25 4.33
CA LEU A 265 -15.09 -5.98 4.80
C LEU A 265 -16.21 -6.05 3.74
N ALA A 266 -16.49 -4.91 3.10
CA ALA A 266 -17.57 -4.81 2.11
C ALA A 266 -17.27 -5.60 0.83
N THR A 267 -16.00 -5.76 0.46
CA THR A 267 -15.57 -6.45 -0.77
C THR A 267 -15.17 -7.90 -0.58
N ALA A 268 -15.18 -8.40 0.67
CA ALA A 268 -14.75 -9.77 0.99
C ALA A 268 -15.58 -10.84 0.27
N GLY A 269 -14.88 -11.76 -0.38
CA GLY A 269 -15.48 -12.86 -1.15
C GLY A 269 -16.03 -12.46 -2.53
N GLN A 270 -15.80 -11.23 -2.97
CA GLN A 270 -16.23 -10.74 -4.30
C GLN A 270 -15.15 -10.89 -5.38
N GLY A 271 -13.96 -11.33 -5.03
CA GLY A 271 -12.84 -11.49 -5.97
C GLY A 271 -12.28 -10.17 -6.52
N LYS A 272 -12.63 -9.03 -5.92
CA LYS A 272 -12.14 -7.73 -6.34
C LYS A 272 -10.68 -7.53 -5.97
N LYS A 273 -9.92 -6.99 -6.89
CA LYS A 273 -8.55 -6.55 -6.59
C LYS A 273 -8.59 -5.24 -5.81
N LEU A 274 -7.86 -5.17 -4.71
CA LEU A 274 -7.79 -3.97 -3.88
C LEU A 274 -6.40 -3.35 -3.91
N THR A 275 -6.36 -2.02 -3.95
CA THR A 275 -5.21 -1.20 -3.58
C THR A 275 -5.69 -0.22 -2.52
N LEU A 276 -5.07 -0.25 -1.35
CA LEU A 276 -5.44 0.60 -0.22
C LEU A 276 -4.20 1.40 0.19
N GLU A 277 -4.25 2.72 0.00
CA GLU A 277 -3.25 3.67 0.46
C GLU A 277 -3.83 4.46 1.62
N LEU A 278 -3.28 4.25 2.81
CA LEU A 278 -3.92 4.66 4.06
C LEU A 278 -3.01 5.59 4.88
N GLY A 279 -3.39 5.83 6.13
CA GLY A 279 -2.69 6.73 7.02
C GLY A 279 -1.24 6.34 7.30
N GLY A 280 -0.50 7.28 7.84
CA GLY A 280 0.90 7.12 8.22
C GLY A 280 1.25 7.83 9.53
N LYS A 281 2.32 7.40 10.15
CA LYS A 281 3.00 8.09 11.26
C LYS A 281 4.49 8.00 11.03
N SER A 282 4.93 8.62 9.94
CA SER A 282 6.27 8.43 9.38
C SER A 282 7.35 8.99 10.30
N ALA A 283 8.49 8.29 10.35
CA ALA A 283 9.65 8.70 11.13
C ALA A 283 10.55 9.63 10.32
N PHE A 284 10.99 10.73 10.95
CA PHE A 284 12.03 11.61 10.45
C PHE A 284 13.24 11.48 11.38
N ILE A 285 14.29 10.79 10.93
CA ILE A 285 15.43 10.36 11.77
C ILE A 285 16.61 11.29 11.52
N VAL A 286 17.13 11.95 12.56
CA VAL A 286 18.29 12.85 12.46
C VAL A 286 19.43 12.34 13.34
N PHE A 287 20.54 11.95 12.70
CA PHE A 287 21.77 11.56 13.37
C PHE A 287 22.64 12.79 13.72
N GLU A 288 23.62 12.58 14.62
CA GLU A 288 24.52 13.63 15.11
C GLU A 288 25.39 14.30 14.05
N ASP A 289 25.64 13.59 12.96
CA ASP A 289 26.46 14.04 11.82
C ASP A 289 25.66 14.68 10.69
N ALA A 290 24.33 14.78 10.82
CA ALA A 290 23.50 15.44 9.82
C ALA A 290 23.76 16.94 9.76
N ASP A 291 23.63 17.52 8.57
CA ASP A 291 23.47 18.97 8.45
C ASP A 291 22.15 19.39 9.10
N LEU A 292 22.26 20.04 10.28
CA LEU A 292 21.07 20.41 11.05
C LEU A 292 20.27 21.54 10.41
N ASP A 293 20.86 22.40 9.61
CA ASP A 293 20.15 23.47 8.92
C ASP A 293 19.34 22.88 7.76
N ALA A 294 19.93 22.01 6.97
CA ALA A 294 19.23 21.27 5.94
C ALA A 294 18.12 20.36 6.54
N ALA A 295 18.39 19.70 7.67
CA ALA A 295 17.41 18.87 8.35
C ALA A 295 16.19 19.67 8.87
N VAL A 296 16.39 20.92 9.33
CA VAL A 296 15.32 21.83 9.73
C VAL A 296 14.44 22.21 8.54
N GLU A 297 15.02 22.59 7.39
CA GLU A 297 14.23 22.86 6.18
C GLU A 297 13.52 21.61 5.68
N GLY A 298 14.16 20.44 5.75
CA GLY A 298 13.54 19.15 5.46
C GLY A 298 12.36 18.83 6.40
N LEU A 299 12.43 19.23 7.67
CA LEU A 299 11.30 19.14 8.61
C LEU A 299 10.17 20.08 8.23
N VAL A 300 10.47 21.31 7.80
CA VAL A 300 9.45 22.26 7.29
C VAL A 300 8.69 21.64 6.13
N ASP A 301 9.39 21.12 5.14
CA ASP A 301 8.79 20.45 3.98
C ASP A 301 8.07 19.15 4.36
N SER A 302 8.50 18.49 5.42
CA SER A 302 7.95 17.21 5.86
C SER A 302 6.63 17.32 6.61
N ILE A 303 6.47 18.33 7.49
CA ILE A 303 5.33 18.40 8.41
C ILE A 303 4.45 19.62 8.23
N TRP A 304 4.95 20.73 7.68
CA TRP A 304 4.15 21.92 7.47
C TRP A 304 3.75 22.17 6.00
N PHE A 305 4.34 21.43 5.05
CA PHE A 305 3.82 21.33 3.68
C PHE A 305 2.36 20.84 3.73
N ASN A 306 1.50 21.43 2.93
CA ASN A 306 0.05 21.16 2.94
C ASN A 306 -0.57 21.11 4.36
N GLN A 307 -0.18 22.04 5.24
CA GLN A 307 -0.63 22.17 6.64
C GLN A 307 -0.48 20.86 7.46
N GLY A 308 0.44 19.95 7.06
CA GLY A 308 0.58 18.63 7.68
C GLY A 308 -0.52 17.64 7.30
N GLU A 309 -1.39 17.98 6.37
CA GLU A 309 -2.44 17.10 5.83
C GLU A 309 -1.87 16.16 4.75
N VAL A 310 -0.79 15.47 5.13
CA VAL A 310 0.04 14.62 4.27
C VAL A 310 0.19 13.24 4.89
N CYS A 311 -0.20 12.20 4.16
CA CYS A 311 -0.15 10.82 4.66
C CYS A 311 1.27 10.34 5.00
N CYS A 312 2.28 10.79 4.26
CA CYS A 312 3.69 10.47 4.49
C CYS A 312 4.44 11.50 5.33
N ALA A 313 3.77 12.52 5.89
CA ALA A 313 4.39 13.54 6.72
C ALA A 313 5.29 12.92 7.80
N GLY A 314 6.52 13.39 7.92
CA GLY A 314 7.48 12.96 8.95
C GLY A 314 7.09 13.47 10.33
N SER A 315 5.88 13.10 10.77
CA SER A 315 5.22 13.61 11.96
C SER A 315 5.81 13.08 13.28
N ARG A 316 6.76 12.12 13.21
CA ARG A 316 7.58 11.66 14.34
C ARG A 316 9.04 11.99 14.12
N LEU A 317 9.56 13.02 14.75
CA LEU A 317 10.99 13.33 14.77
C LEU A 317 11.69 12.40 15.76
N LEU A 318 12.64 11.63 15.26
CA LEU A 318 13.59 10.83 16.06
C LEU A 318 14.95 11.49 15.95
N VAL A 319 15.44 12.08 17.02
CA VAL A 319 16.70 12.84 16.99
C VAL A 319 17.73 12.19 17.90
N HIS A 320 18.98 12.10 17.41
CA HIS A 320 20.08 11.60 18.21
C HIS A 320 20.33 12.50 19.43
N ALA A 321 20.32 11.92 20.61
CA ALA A 321 20.30 12.66 21.88
C ALA A 321 21.35 13.80 21.99
N PRO A 322 22.62 13.65 21.50
CA PRO A 322 23.63 14.71 21.62
C PRO A 322 23.30 16.01 20.86
N VAL A 323 22.42 15.95 19.86
CA VAL A 323 22.07 17.11 19.01
C VAL A 323 20.63 17.57 19.17
N ALA A 324 19.86 16.92 20.04
CA ALA A 324 18.43 17.15 20.18
C ALA A 324 18.10 18.60 20.55
N ASP A 325 18.71 19.13 21.60
CA ASP A 325 18.46 20.52 22.07
C ASP A 325 18.81 21.52 20.98
N LYS A 326 19.97 21.36 20.32
CA LYS A 326 20.41 22.23 19.22
C LYS A 326 19.44 22.20 18.04
N LEU A 327 18.95 21.03 17.67
CA LEU A 327 17.97 20.88 16.58
C LEU A 327 16.62 21.51 16.96
N HIS A 328 16.13 21.27 18.17
CA HIS A 328 14.88 21.85 18.65
C HIS A 328 14.94 23.37 18.72
N ASP A 329 16.05 23.96 19.14
CA ASP A 329 16.23 25.43 19.18
C ASP A 329 16.21 26.02 17.76
N LYS A 330 16.95 25.42 16.81
CA LYS A 330 16.92 25.83 15.40
C LYS A 330 15.51 25.71 14.83
N LEU A 331 14.82 24.60 15.11
CA LEU A 331 13.48 24.35 14.63
C LEU A 331 12.46 25.37 15.17
N LYS A 332 12.51 25.69 16.48
CA LYS A 332 11.65 26.70 17.08
C LYS A 332 11.87 28.08 16.45
N LEU A 333 13.13 28.47 16.18
CA LEU A 333 13.44 29.72 15.48
C LEU A 333 12.86 29.73 14.08
N ARG A 334 12.97 28.62 13.34
CA ARG A 334 12.43 28.49 11.99
C ARG A 334 10.89 28.52 11.99
N MET A 335 10.25 27.85 12.97
CA MET A 335 8.79 27.88 13.15
C MET A 335 8.24 29.31 13.32
N GLN A 336 8.95 30.17 14.03
CA GLN A 336 8.56 31.57 14.20
C GLN A 336 8.57 32.39 12.91
N GLN A 337 9.29 31.90 11.88
CA GLN A 337 9.39 32.57 10.57
C GLN A 337 8.34 32.05 9.58
N LEU A 338 7.62 30.97 9.92
CA LEU A 338 6.56 30.44 9.07
C LEU A 338 5.38 31.40 9.05
N ARG A 339 4.96 31.77 7.85
CA ARG A 339 3.84 32.68 7.63
C ARG A 339 2.56 31.89 7.39
N THR A 340 1.61 32.06 8.27
CA THR A 340 0.26 31.50 8.14
C THR A 340 -0.67 32.57 7.58
N GLY A 341 -1.54 32.24 6.64
CA GLY A 341 -2.49 33.23 6.09
C GLY A 341 -3.20 32.75 4.82
N SER A 342 -3.70 33.70 4.03
CA SER A 342 -4.49 33.40 2.83
C SER A 342 -3.74 32.50 1.84
N PRO A 343 -4.30 31.33 1.48
CA PRO A 343 -3.64 30.37 0.61
C PRO A 343 -3.27 30.91 -0.79
N LEU A 344 -3.99 31.93 -1.28
CA LEU A 344 -3.69 32.57 -2.56
C LEU A 344 -2.52 33.56 -2.47
N ASP A 345 -2.03 33.90 -1.29
CA ASP A 345 -0.83 34.72 -1.15
C ASP A 345 0.43 33.87 -1.37
N LYS A 346 1.20 34.20 -2.39
CA LYS A 346 2.43 33.47 -2.77
C LYS A 346 3.52 33.52 -1.70
N SER A 347 3.38 34.40 -0.70
CA SER A 347 4.34 34.57 0.38
C SER A 347 4.05 33.66 1.59
N ILE A 348 2.91 32.96 1.61
CA ILE A 348 2.46 32.14 2.74
C ILE A 348 3.13 30.75 2.71
N ASP A 349 3.47 30.27 3.91
CA ASP A 349 4.07 28.94 4.11
C ASP A 349 3.04 27.90 4.56
N VAL A 350 2.04 28.33 5.36
CA VAL A 350 1.01 27.44 5.91
C VAL A 350 -0.38 28.03 5.63
N GLY A 351 -1.22 27.26 4.97
CA GLY A 351 -2.61 27.60 4.66
C GLY A 351 -3.59 27.19 5.76
N SER A 352 -4.88 27.12 5.41
CA SER A 352 -5.93 26.63 6.30
C SER A 352 -6.09 25.11 6.18
N LEU A 353 -6.43 24.45 7.29
CA LEU A 353 -6.92 23.07 7.22
C LEU A 353 -8.18 22.99 6.36
N VAL A 354 -8.40 21.83 5.73
CA VAL A 354 -9.47 21.63 4.75
C VAL A 354 -10.88 21.91 5.27
N SER A 355 -11.11 21.81 6.57
CA SER A 355 -12.44 22.04 7.16
C SER A 355 -12.38 22.32 8.67
N GLN A 356 -13.48 22.86 9.20
CA GLN A 356 -13.66 23.04 10.64
C GLN A 356 -13.69 21.68 11.38
N GLU A 357 -14.17 20.63 10.73
CA GLU A 357 -14.18 19.29 11.31
C GLU A 357 -12.75 18.77 11.51
N GLN A 358 -11.89 18.97 10.51
CA GLN A 358 -10.48 18.59 10.60
C GLN A 358 -9.74 19.42 11.66
N TYR A 359 -9.99 20.73 11.73
CA TYR A 359 -9.46 21.58 12.79
C TYR A 359 -9.86 21.09 14.19
N ASN A 360 -11.13 20.77 14.37
CA ASN A 360 -11.63 20.25 15.64
C ASN A 360 -10.99 18.91 16.00
N ARG A 361 -10.82 18.03 15.01
CA ARG A 361 -10.14 16.72 15.19
C ARG A 361 -8.69 16.89 15.66
N VAL A 362 -7.92 17.74 14.98
CA VAL A 362 -6.52 18.03 15.35
C VAL A 362 -6.46 18.61 16.75
N SER A 363 -7.26 19.63 17.05
CA SER A 363 -7.33 20.29 18.35
C SER A 363 -7.70 19.31 19.47
N GLN A 364 -8.67 18.44 19.23
CA GLN A 364 -9.11 17.44 20.19
C GLN A 364 -8.01 16.39 20.46
N LEU A 365 -7.38 15.87 19.42
CA LEU A 365 -6.29 14.88 19.57
C LEU A 365 -5.13 15.46 20.36
N VAL A 366 -4.67 16.67 20.03
CA VAL A 366 -3.58 17.34 20.74
C VAL A 366 -3.96 17.59 22.19
N SER A 367 -5.13 18.19 22.45
CA SER A 367 -5.56 18.50 23.81
C SER A 367 -5.79 17.27 24.69
N GLN A 368 -6.25 16.16 24.11
CA GLN A 368 -6.39 14.88 24.81
C GLN A 368 -5.04 14.24 25.06
N GLY A 369 -4.15 14.25 24.06
CA GLY A 369 -2.81 13.69 24.20
C GLY A 369 -1.99 14.38 25.28
N LEU A 370 -2.03 15.70 25.36
CA LEU A 370 -1.30 16.45 26.39
C LEU A 370 -1.75 16.15 27.82
N LYS A 371 -2.91 15.54 28.02
CA LYS A 371 -3.30 15.02 29.36
C LYS A 371 -2.44 13.84 29.82
N SER A 372 -1.78 13.18 28.90
CA SER A 372 -0.84 12.08 29.17
C SER A 372 0.59 12.57 29.39
N GLY A 373 0.87 13.88 29.27
CA GLY A 373 2.18 14.49 29.41
C GLY A 373 2.67 15.13 28.10
N GLY A 374 3.89 15.62 28.11
CA GLY A 374 4.56 16.27 26.98
C GLY A 374 4.61 17.79 27.10
N ASP A 375 5.68 18.35 26.58
CA ASP A 375 5.89 19.79 26.46
C ASP A 375 5.48 20.26 25.07
N ILE A 376 4.64 21.31 25.03
CA ILE A 376 4.17 21.88 23.77
C ILE A 376 4.86 23.21 23.47
N TYR A 377 5.37 23.33 22.25
CA TYR A 377 5.74 24.62 21.67
C TYR A 377 4.85 24.87 20.45
N GLN A 378 4.16 26.01 20.46
CA GLN A 378 3.25 26.39 19.40
C GLN A 378 3.49 27.85 19.02
N VAL A 379 3.52 28.14 17.72
CA VAL A 379 3.60 29.52 17.23
C VAL A 379 2.30 30.25 17.58
N GLN A 380 2.42 31.48 18.10
CA GLN A 380 1.24 32.24 18.45
C GLN A 380 0.44 32.60 17.18
N ASP A 381 -0.84 32.33 17.21
CA ASP A 381 -1.80 32.79 16.20
C ASP A 381 -2.30 34.18 16.65
N GLU A 382 -1.84 35.22 15.98
CA GLU A 382 -2.22 36.61 16.33
C GLU A 382 -3.66 36.96 15.90
N ASP A 383 -4.22 36.24 14.92
CA ASP A 383 -5.50 36.64 14.29
C ASP A 383 -6.70 35.73 14.66
N GLY A 384 -6.48 34.56 15.28
CA GLY A 384 -7.56 33.63 15.66
C GLY A 384 -8.44 33.24 14.46
N GLN A 385 -7.84 33.11 13.27
CA GLN A 385 -8.56 32.80 12.03
C GLN A 385 -9.13 31.39 12.06
N LYS A 386 -10.34 31.27 11.55
CA LYS A 386 -11.04 29.98 11.46
C LYS A 386 -10.30 28.99 10.55
N ASN A 387 -10.20 27.71 10.98
CA ASN A 387 -9.51 26.61 10.31
C ASN A 387 -7.98 26.73 10.19
N TYR A 388 -7.34 27.75 10.73
CA TYR A 388 -5.88 27.84 10.78
C TYR A 388 -5.37 27.25 12.09
N TYR A 389 -4.63 26.13 11.98
CA TYR A 389 -3.99 25.49 13.13
C TYR A 389 -2.50 25.84 13.13
N PRO A 390 -1.97 26.40 14.21
CA PRO A 390 -0.59 26.88 14.22
C PRO A 390 0.41 25.72 14.20
N PRO A 391 1.57 25.91 13.56
CA PRO A 391 2.70 24.96 13.63
C PRO A 391 3.02 24.61 15.08
N THR A 392 3.06 23.29 15.37
CA THR A 392 3.16 22.78 16.74
C THR A 392 4.28 21.73 16.83
N LEU A 393 5.11 21.84 17.87
CA LEU A 393 6.12 20.84 18.27
C LEU A 393 5.78 20.35 19.68
N ILE A 394 5.78 19.02 19.85
CA ILE A 394 5.56 18.36 21.14
C ILE A 394 6.79 17.51 21.47
N THR A 395 7.36 17.73 22.63
CA THR A 395 8.57 17.06 23.16
C THR A 395 8.28 16.41 24.49
N ASP A 396 9.27 15.74 25.08
CA ASP A 396 9.18 15.05 26.37
C ASP A 396 8.04 14.00 26.43
N ILE A 397 7.99 13.18 25.41
CA ILE A 397 7.01 12.08 25.25
C ILE A 397 7.72 10.77 24.92
N ASP A 398 7.13 9.66 25.34
CA ASP A 398 7.64 8.31 25.04
C ASP A 398 6.90 7.61 23.90
N THR A 399 7.36 6.42 23.54
CA THR A 399 6.81 5.64 22.43
C THR A 399 5.37 5.17 22.61
N SER A 400 4.88 5.10 23.84
CA SER A 400 3.50 4.68 24.17
C SER A 400 2.51 5.84 24.15
N HIS A 401 3.02 7.07 24.04
CA HIS A 401 2.19 8.26 24.09
C HIS A 401 1.19 8.29 22.92
N PRO A 402 -0.11 8.62 23.14
CA PRO A 402 -1.11 8.61 22.09
C PRO A 402 -0.74 9.44 20.86
N LEU A 403 -0.11 10.60 21.04
CA LEU A 403 0.31 11.47 19.93
C LEU A 403 1.48 10.90 19.12
N VAL A 404 2.21 9.90 19.64
CA VAL A 404 3.24 9.15 18.92
C VAL A 404 2.64 8.03 18.08
N GLN A 405 1.55 7.41 18.56
CA GLN A 405 0.94 6.24 17.91
C GLN A 405 -0.16 6.61 16.91
N GLU A 406 -0.92 7.68 17.18
CA GLU A 406 -2.06 8.08 16.33
C GLU A 406 -1.65 9.09 15.26
N GLU A 407 -2.25 8.94 14.07
CA GLU A 407 -2.14 9.91 12.99
C GLU A 407 -2.98 11.16 13.30
N ILE A 408 -2.32 12.32 13.46
CA ILE A 408 -2.98 13.58 13.79
C ILE A 408 -3.55 14.23 12.52
N PHE A 409 -2.80 14.17 11.41
CA PHE A 409 -3.13 14.72 10.10
C PHE A 409 -3.35 16.24 10.13
N GLY A 410 -2.33 16.94 10.62
CA GLY A 410 -2.28 18.40 10.77
C GLY A 410 -0.86 18.85 11.12
N PRO A 411 -0.60 20.15 11.30
CA PRO A 411 0.73 20.72 11.42
C PRO A 411 1.39 20.48 12.80
N VAL A 412 1.39 19.24 13.25
CA VAL A 412 1.84 18.83 14.59
C VAL A 412 2.94 17.78 14.49
N LEU A 413 4.13 18.16 14.93
CA LEU A 413 5.32 17.33 15.04
C LEU A 413 5.47 16.81 16.47
N VAL A 414 5.72 15.51 16.64
CA VAL A 414 6.14 14.95 17.91
C VAL A 414 7.60 14.54 17.86
N SER A 415 8.36 14.76 18.94
CA SER A 415 9.79 14.48 18.96
C SER A 415 10.19 13.56 20.11
N MET A 416 11.04 12.60 19.80
CA MET A 416 11.67 11.65 20.74
C MET A 416 13.16 11.57 20.46
N THR A 417 13.94 11.21 21.45
CA THR A 417 15.38 11.00 21.31
C THR A 417 15.74 9.53 21.22
N PHE A 418 16.88 9.24 20.55
CA PHE A 418 17.51 7.93 20.55
C PHE A 418 19.02 8.06 20.83
N ARG A 419 19.68 6.96 21.19
CA ARG A 419 21.12 6.93 21.56
C ARG A 419 21.97 6.09 20.62
N THR A 420 21.37 5.13 19.93
CA THR A 420 22.07 4.22 19.02
C THR A 420 21.34 4.06 17.71
N GLN A 421 22.07 3.70 16.66
CA GLN A 421 21.47 3.42 15.34
C GLN A 421 20.42 2.28 15.40
N ALA A 422 20.66 1.27 16.22
CA ALA A 422 19.71 0.16 16.40
C ALA A 422 18.40 0.64 17.05
N GLU A 423 18.51 1.50 18.08
CA GLU A 423 17.36 2.11 18.74
C GLU A 423 16.56 3.02 17.77
N ALA A 424 17.26 3.80 16.91
CA ALA A 424 16.59 4.61 15.90
C ALA A 424 15.71 3.75 14.96
N VAL A 425 16.23 2.62 14.49
CA VAL A 425 15.48 1.67 13.65
C VAL A 425 14.31 1.04 14.44
N GLU A 426 14.52 0.66 15.69
CA GLU A 426 13.48 0.10 16.56
C GLU A 426 12.34 1.11 16.76
N LEU A 427 12.66 2.34 17.14
CA LEU A 427 11.69 3.43 17.32
C LEU A 427 10.95 3.77 16.03
N ALA A 428 11.67 3.83 14.91
CA ALA A 428 11.05 4.08 13.60
C ALA A 428 9.99 3.01 13.26
N ASN A 429 10.30 1.75 13.55
CA ASN A 429 9.46 0.60 13.28
C ASN A 429 8.35 0.37 14.33
N ASN A 430 8.43 1.05 15.51
CA ASN A 430 7.44 0.94 16.59
C ASN A 430 6.20 1.79 16.29
N SER A 431 5.47 1.39 15.27
CA SER A 431 4.20 1.98 14.85
C SER A 431 3.40 0.92 14.10
N ARG A 432 2.09 0.98 14.17
CA ARG A 432 1.19 0.16 13.31
C ARG A 432 1.27 0.55 11.84
N TYR A 433 1.77 1.74 11.55
CA TYR A 433 1.94 2.28 10.19
C TYR A 433 3.31 1.93 9.58
N GLY A 434 3.41 2.08 8.26
CA GLY A 434 4.66 1.89 7.53
C GLY A 434 4.58 2.50 6.13
N LEU A 435 4.23 3.82 6.03
CA LEU A 435 4.11 4.48 4.74
C LEU A 435 5.46 5.00 4.26
N ALA A 436 6.07 5.91 5.02
CA ALA A 436 7.32 6.52 4.65
C ALA A 436 8.25 6.77 5.85
N ALA A 437 9.49 7.16 5.56
CA ALA A 437 10.45 7.66 6.55
C ALA A 437 11.50 8.54 5.86
N SER A 438 12.21 9.37 6.66
CA SER A 438 13.43 10.07 6.25
C SER A 438 14.60 9.74 7.16
N VAL A 439 15.80 9.68 6.59
CA VAL A 439 17.05 9.41 7.32
C VAL A 439 18.06 10.50 6.96
N TRP A 440 18.48 11.26 7.96
CA TRP A 440 19.42 12.37 7.83
C TRP A 440 20.76 12.04 8.48
N SER A 441 21.79 11.94 7.67
CA SER A 441 23.17 11.65 8.05
C SER A 441 24.11 11.97 6.88
N GLU A 442 25.24 12.63 7.14
CA GLU A 442 26.28 12.83 6.15
C GLU A 442 27.10 11.56 5.88
N ASN A 443 26.95 10.56 6.72
CA ASN A 443 27.59 9.26 6.53
C ASN A 443 26.70 8.35 5.66
N ILE A 444 27.02 8.25 4.38
CA ILE A 444 26.29 7.40 3.42
C ILE A 444 26.21 5.94 3.86
N ASN A 445 27.23 5.40 4.51
CA ASN A 445 27.20 4.01 4.98
C ASN A 445 26.13 3.83 6.07
N ARG A 446 25.99 4.81 6.96
CA ARG A 446 24.93 4.81 8.00
C ARG A 446 23.55 4.93 7.35
N ALA A 447 23.36 5.89 6.46
CA ALA A 447 22.10 6.11 5.79
C ALA A 447 21.65 4.86 5.02
N MET A 448 22.55 4.25 4.25
CA MET A 448 22.28 3.05 3.47
C MET A 448 22.19 1.76 4.30
N ASP A 449 22.71 1.74 5.52
CA ASP A 449 22.48 0.63 6.47
C ASP A 449 21.11 0.76 7.18
N VAL A 450 20.66 1.98 7.45
CA VAL A 450 19.40 2.25 8.18
C VAL A 450 18.18 2.15 7.25
N ALA A 451 18.23 2.80 6.09
CA ALA A 451 17.07 2.94 5.21
C ALA A 451 16.40 1.61 4.83
N PRO A 452 17.12 0.54 4.46
CA PRO A 452 16.50 -0.77 4.18
C PRO A 452 15.85 -1.42 5.40
N LYS A 453 16.33 -1.12 6.63
CA LYS A 453 15.83 -1.72 7.88
C LYS A 453 14.52 -1.10 8.37
N ILE A 454 14.15 0.07 7.85
CA ILE A 454 12.89 0.73 8.21
C ILE A 454 11.74 0.04 7.49
N LYS A 455 10.70 -0.37 8.23
CA LYS A 455 9.48 -0.97 7.68
C LYS A 455 8.56 0.11 7.12
N ALA A 456 8.93 0.64 5.96
CA ALA A 456 8.18 1.64 5.21
C ALA A 456 8.30 1.37 3.71
N GLY A 457 7.31 1.79 2.94
CA GLY A 457 7.35 1.63 1.48
C GLY A 457 8.25 2.63 0.77
N VAL A 458 8.47 3.80 1.38
CA VAL A 458 9.36 4.84 0.85
C VAL A 458 10.30 5.34 1.94
N VAL A 459 11.57 5.52 1.61
CA VAL A 459 12.55 6.13 2.50
C VAL A 459 13.36 7.19 1.74
N TRP A 460 13.40 8.39 2.28
CA TRP A 460 14.22 9.48 1.78
C TRP A 460 15.51 9.61 2.60
N VAL A 461 16.62 9.78 1.93
CA VAL A 461 17.93 10.05 2.55
C VAL A 461 18.28 11.50 2.35
N ASN A 462 18.58 12.26 3.42
CA ASN A 462 18.88 13.69 3.43
C ASN A 462 17.90 14.54 2.62
N ASN A 463 16.62 14.15 2.66
CA ASN A 463 15.57 14.76 1.85
C ASN A 463 14.18 14.28 2.36
N HIS A 464 13.09 14.90 1.86
CA HIS A 464 11.70 14.49 2.11
C HIS A 464 10.81 14.92 0.95
N ASN A 465 9.62 14.31 0.83
CA ASN A 465 8.60 14.66 -0.17
C ASN A 465 9.06 14.65 -1.64
N GLN A 466 10.06 13.83 -1.98
CA GLN A 466 10.42 13.62 -3.38
C GLN A 466 9.53 12.57 -4.02
N PHE A 467 8.89 12.94 -5.13
CA PHE A 467 7.97 12.08 -5.87
C PHE A 467 8.21 12.18 -7.37
N ASP A 468 8.04 11.07 -8.06
CA ASP A 468 7.97 11.03 -9.52
C ASP A 468 7.07 9.89 -10.01
N ALA A 469 6.47 10.06 -11.18
CA ALA A 469 5.61 9.07 -11.81
C ALA A 469 6.32 7.73 -12.11
N ALA A 470 7.66 7.74 -12.24
CA ALA A 470 8.46 6.55 -12.49
C ALA A 470 8.66 5.67 -11.24
N CYS A 471 8.41 6.21 -10.04
CA CYS A 471 8.63 5.53 -8.77
C CYS A 471 7.32 5.16 -8.12
N GLY A 472 7.19 3.91 -7.67
CA GLY A 472 6.01 3.46 -6.94
C GLY A 472 5.94 4.06 -5.54
N PHE A 473 4.76 4.47 -5.12
CA PHE A 473 4.46 4.94 -3.78
C PHE A 473 3.44 4.03 -3.12
N GLY A 474 3.60 3.75 -1.83
CA GLY A 474 2.63 2.98 -1.07
C GLY A 474 3.22 2.43 0.23
N GLY A 475 2.32 2.01 1.12
CA GLY A 475 2.63 1.59 2.46
C GLY A 475 2.82 0.08 2.65
N VAL A 476 3.12 -0.26 3.90
CA VAL A 476 3.12 -1.61 4.48
C VAL A 476 2.38 -1.56 5.82
N LYS A 477 2.12 -2.66 6.45
CA LYS A 477 1.33 -2.76 7.69
C LYS A 477 -0.06 -2.12 7.49
N GLU A 478 -0.56 -1.37 8.50
CA GLU A 478 -1.86 -0.68 8.43
C GLU A 478 -1.87 0.59 7.55
N SER A 479 -0.72 0.98 6.97
CA SER A 479 -0.69 1.97 5.89
C SER A 479 -1.19 1.40 4.56
N GLY A 480 -1.52 0.13 4.51
CA GLY A 480 -2.17 -0.53 3.39
C GLY A 480 -1.24 -1.34 2.52
N PHE A 481 -1.70 -1.62 1.30
CA PHE A 481 -1.00 -2.47 0.34
C PHE A 481 -1.33 -2.07 -1.10
N GLY A 482 -0.49 -2.52 -2.03
CA GLY A 482 -0.44 -2.06 -3.40
C GLY A 482 0.59 -0.95 -3.58
N ARG A 483 0.70 -0.43 -4.80
CA ARG A 483 1.53 0.74 -5.13
C ARG A 483 0.81 1.62 -6.14
N GLU A 484 1.00 2.91 -6.00
CA GLU A 484 0.55 3.91 -6.96
C GLU A 484 1.76 4.47 -7.71
N GLY A 485 1.66 4.66 -9.02
CA GLY A 485 2.80 5.05 -9.85
C GLY A 485 3.84 3.95 -10.04
N GLY A 486 4.90 4.27 -10.78
CA GLY A 486 5.94 3.31 -11.13
C GLY A 486 5.44 2.12 -11.96
N LYS A 487 6.35 1.22 -12.30
CA LYS A 487 6.00 -0.05 -12.94
C LYS A 487 5.20 -0.95 -12.00
N GLU A 488 5.45 -0.86 -10.71
CA GLU A 488 4.78 -1.60 -9.64
C GLU A 488 3.28 -1.31 -9.60
N GLY A 489 2.91 -0.03 -9.73
CA GLY A 489 1.52 0.41 -9.73
C GLY A 489 0.73 -0.06 -10.96
N LEU A 490 1.39 -0.33 -12.08
CA LEU A 490 0.72 -0.86 -13.27
C LEU A 490 0.16 -2.27 -13.04
N TYR A 491 0.88 -3.10 -12.27
CA TYR A 491 0.40 -4.45 -11.93
C TYR A 491 -0.89 -4.43 -11.12
N GLU A 492 -1.19 -3.31 -10.43
CA GLU A 492 -2.44 -3.16 -9.69
C GLU A 492 -3.67 -3.10 -10.61
N TYR A 493 -3.48 -2.73 -11.87
CA TYR A 493 -4.51 -2.61 -12.91
C TYR A 493 -4.44 -3.71 -13.97
N LEU A 494 -3.60 -4.74 -13.75
CA LEU A 494 -3.41 -5.87 -14.64
C LEU A 494 -3.78 -7.19 -13.95
N THR A 495 -4.24 -8.14 -14.75
CA THR A 495 -4.46 -9.52 -14.35
C THR A 495 -3.76 -10.46 -15.32
N PRO A 496 -3.17 -11.60 -14.85
CA PRO A 496 -2.64 -12.60 -15.74
C PRO A 496 -3.70 -13.14 -16.70
N THR A 497 -3.30 -13.36 -17.96
CA THR A 497 -4.13 -14.01 -18.96
C THR A 497 -3.70 -15.46 -19.15
N GLY A 498 -4.62 -16.32 -19.56
CA GLY A 498 -4.30 -17.74 -19.83
C GLY A 498 -4.35 -18.64 -18.61
N LEU A 499 -4.78 -18.15 -17.45
CA LEU A 499 -5.09 -19.06 -16.33
C LEU A 499 -6.26 -19.98 -16.72
N THR A 500 -6.07 -21.28 -16.53
CA THR A 500 -7.08 -22.29 -16.85
C THR A 500 -7.49 -23.01 -15.58
N SER A 501 -8.78 -22.93 -15.25
CA SER A 501 -9.32 -23.72 -14.14
C SER A 501 -9.24 -25.21 -14.47
N ILE A 502 -8.74 -25.98 -13.50
CA ILE A 502 -8.78 -27.44 -13.62
C ILE A 502 -10.19 -27.96 -13.35
N LYS A 503 -10.59 -29.03 -14.05
CA LYS A 503 -11.79 -29.76 -13.66
C LYS A 503 -11.47 -30.50 -12.36
N GLY A 504 -12.01 -30.03 -11.25
CA GLY A 504 -11.87 -30.69 -9.97
C GLY A 504 -12.40 -32.13 -10.05
N SER A 505 -11.74 -33.08 -9.40
CA SER A 505 -12.38 -34.35 -9.13
C SER A 505 -13.59 -34.04 -8.26
N SER A 506 -14.79 -34.39 -8.71
CA SER A 506 -15.97 -34.37 -7.87
C SER A 506 -15.62 -35.01 -6.52
N ALA A 507 -15.94 -34.33 -5.43
CA ALA A 507 -15.59 -34.71 -4.06
C ALA A 507 -15.54 -36.24 -3.95
N ALA A 508 -14.33 -36.78 -3.75
CA ALA A 508 -14.16 -38.22 -3.64
C ALA A 508 -15.15 -38.67 -2.58
N ASN A 509 -16.06 -39.55 -2.92
CA ASN A 509 -17.03 -40.13 -2.00
C ASN A 509 -16.27 -40.48 -0.72
N ALA A 510 -16.70 -39.94 0.40
CA ALA A 510 -16.04 -40.16 1.68
C ALA A 510 -15.85 -41.67 1.81
N PRO A 511 -14.61 -42.18 1.87
CA PRO A 511 -14.33 -43.59 1.79
C PRO A 511 -15.06 -44.34 2.92
N SER A 512 -15.50 -45.52 2.66
CA SER A 512 -16.12 -46.44 3.64
C SER A 512 -15.19 -46.55 4.85
N LYS A 513 -15.69 -46.16 6.04
CA LYS A 513 -14.91 -46.16 7.29
C LYS A 513 -14.50 -47.57 7.67
N THR A 514 -13.30 -47.99 7.31
CA THR A 514 -12.72 -49.22 7.83
C THR A 514 -12.18 -48.98 9.23
N ALA A 515 -12.61 -49.72 10.22
CA ALA A 515 -12.17 -49.59 11.60
C ALA A 515 -10.68 -49.88 11.73
N LEU A 516 -9.92 -48.97 12.30
CA LEU A 516 -8.49 -49.09 12.60
C LEU A 516 -8.23 -50.18 13.66
N LYS A 517 -7.31 -51.12 13.39
CA LYS A 517 -6.61 -51.85 14.46
C LYS A 517 -5.63 -50.88 15.12
N VAL A 518 -5.90 -50.55 16.39
CA VAL A 518 -4.97 -49.71 17.17
C VAL A 518 -3.63 -50.43 17.29
N SER A 519 -2.58 -49.84 16.72
CA SER A 519 -1.20 -50.30 16.88
C SER A 519 -0.67 -49.79 18.22
N SER A 520 0.17 -50.57 18.90
CA SER A 520 0.90 -50.14 20.11
C SER A 520 1.96 -49.08 19.81
N ILE A 521 2.28 -48.86 18.55
CA ILE A 521 3.24 -47.87 18.08
C ILE A 521 2.46 -46.67 17.54
N ASP A 522 2.69 -45.48 18.11
CA ASP A 522 2.15 -44.22 17.61
C ASP A 522 2.81 -43.88 16.26
N ARG A 523 2.01 -43.92 15.21
CA ARG A 523 2.40 -43.57 13.82
C ARG A 523 1.74 -42.30 13.35
N THR A 524 1.27 -41.46 14.26
CA THR A 524 0.67 -40.17 13.91
C THR A 524 1.71 -39.24 13.28
N LEU A 525 1.44 -38.78 12.05
CA LEU A 525 2.24 -37.75 11.41
C LEU A 525 2.13 -36.45 12.22
N LYS A 526 3.27 -35.89 12.53
CA LYS A 526 3.42 -34.72 13.37
C LYS A 526 3.52 -33.45 12.53
N PHE A 527 3.17 -32.32 13.11
CA PHE A 527 3.44 -31.02 12.49
C PHE A 527 4.93 -30.73 12.46
N TYR A 528 5.33 -29.85 11.57
CA TYR A 528 6.68 -29.30 11.52
C TYR A 528 6.67 -27.86 11.97
N ILE A 529 7.17 -27.57 13.16
CA ILE A 529 7.15 -26.24 13.77
C ILE A 529 8.52 -25.94 14.35
N ALA A 530 9.08 -24.80 13.95
CA ALA A 530 10.40 -24.32 14.43
C ALA A 530 11.51 -25.37 14.27
N GLY A 531 11.52 -26.11 13.15
CA GLY A 531 12.52 -27.14 12.85
C GLY A 531 12.34 -28.45 13.62
N LYS A 532 11.15 -28.68 14.21
CA LYS A 532 10.87 -29.88 15.00
C LYS A 532 9.55 -30.52 14.61
N GLN A 533 9.52 -31.82 14.65
CA GLN A 533 8.30 -32.60 14.54
C GLN A 533 7.55 -32.59 15.88
N VAL A 534 6.39 -31.94 15.94
CA VAL A 534 5.63 -31.75 17.17
C VAL A 534 4.22 -32.34 17.06
N ARG A 535 3.66 -32.83 18.15
CA ARG A 535 2.25 -33.24 18.22
C ARG A 535 1.37 -31.99 18.27
N PRO A 536 0.10 -32.11 17.79
CA PRO A 536 -0.87 -31.02 17.97
C PRO A 536 -1.04 -30.71 19.46
N ASP A 537 -1.20 -29.42 19.77
CA ASP A 537 -1.37 -28.99 21.17
C ASP A 537 -2.61 -29.61 21.85
N SER A 538 -3.67 -29.79 21.08
CA SER A 538 -4.90 -30.45 21.53
C SER A 538 -4.74 -31.96 21.84
N GLY A 539 -3.66 -32.60 21.34
CA GLY A 539 -3.49 -34.04 21.33
C GLY A 539 -4.44 -34.79 20.37
N HIS A 540 -5.30 -34.08 19.66
CA HIS A 540 -6.26 -34.72 18.73
C HIS A 540 -5.58 -35.12 17.43
N SER A 541 -6.04 -36.26 16.88
CA SER A 541 -5.64 -36.73 15.58
C SER A 541 -6.84 -37.23 14.78
N GLN A 542 -6.73 -37.25 13.49
CA GLN A 542 -7.71 -37.78 12.56
C GLN A 542 -7.08 -38.81 11.64
N THR A 543 -7.88 -39.72 11.18
CA THR A 543 -7.48 -40.72 10.18
C THR A 543 -7.65 -40.12 8.79
N THR A 544 -6.62 -40.22 7.98
CA THR A 544 -6.68 -39.92 6.55
C THR A 544 -6.66 -41.23 5.74
N TYR A 545 -7.21 -41.15 4.55
CA TYR A 545 -7.45 -42.33 3.73
C TYR A 545 -6.73 -42.22 2.39
N ASN A 546 -6.27 -43.33 1.87
CA ASN A 546 -5.84 -43.48 0.51
C ASN A 546 -7.04 -43.42 -0.44
N HIS A 547 -6.76 -43.25 -1.72
CA HIS A 547 -7.81 -43.22 -2.74
C HIS A 547 -8.70 -44.49 -2.77
N ASP A 548 -8.15 -45.65 -2.42
CA ASP A 548 -8.84 -46.95 -2.36
C ASP A 548 -9.69 -47.13 -1.07
N GLY A 549 -9.74 -46.09 -0.20
CA GLY A 549 -10.44 -46.14 1.09
C GLY A 549 -9.66 -46.81 2.22
N SER A 550 -8.47 -47.36 1.96
CA SER A 550 -7.61 -47.84 3.02
C SER A 550 -7.02 -46.69 3.84
N VAL A 551 -6.60 -46.99 5.07
CA VAL A 551 -5.99 -45.97 5.93
C VAL A 551 -4.63 -45.54 5.38
N ALA A 552 -4.47 -44.25 5.07
CA ALA A 552 -3.23 -43.65 4.65
C ALA A 552 -2.32 -43.35 5.85
N ALA A 553 -2.82 -42.57 6.80
CA ALA A 553 -2.09 -42.16 7.99
C ALA A 553 -3.04 -41.69 9.11
N MET A 554 -2.53 -41.59 10.31
CA MET A 554 -3.09 -40.73 11.33
C MET A 554 -2.36 -39.37 11.30
N VAL A 555 -3.08 -38.27 11.32
CA VAL A 555 -2.54 -36.92 11.21
C VAL A 555 -3.06 -36.09 12.37
N GLY A 556 -2.21 -35.27 12.95
CA GLY A 556 -2.62 -34.31 13.99
C GLY A 556 -3.69 -33.33 13.49
N VAL A 557 -4.60 -32.92 14.35
CA VAL A 557 -5.59 -31.87 14.09
C VAL A 557 -5.11 -30.58 14.75
N GLY A 558 -4.68 -29.62 13.95
CA GLY A 558 -4.16 -28.34 14.38
C GLY A 558 -5.22 -27.42 14.98
N SER A 559 -4.76 -26.51 15.79
CA SER A 559 -5.57 -25.54 16.51
C SER A 559 -4.97 -24.15 16.43
N ARG A 560 -5.68 -23.15 16.97
CA ARG A 560 -5.18 -21.77 17.09
C ARG A 560 -3.79 -21.70 17.75
N LYS A 561 -3.52 -22.56 18.74
CA LYS A 561 -2.24 -22.58 19.44
C LYS A 561 -1.09 -23.12 18.58
N ASP A 562 -1.38 -24.08 17.71
CA ASP A 562 -0.40 -24.60 16.78
C ASP A 562 -0.03 -23.53 15.71
N ILE A 563 -1.02 -22.78 15.21
CA ILE A 563 -0.76 -21.61 14.34
C ILE A 563 0.13 -20.60 15.06
N ARG A 564 -0.22 -20.19 16.30
CA ARG A 564 0.61 -19.26 17.09
C ARG A 564 2.03 -19.79 17.27
N ASN A 565 2.22 -21.08 17.54
CA ASN A 565 3.53 -21.70 17.71
C ASN A 565 4.32 -21.68 16.38
N GLY A 566 3.65 -21.96 15.24
CA GLY A 566 4.23 -21.84 13.89
C GLY A 566 4.70 -20.42 13.59
N VAL A 567 3.87 -19.41 13.86
CA VAL A 567 4.24 -18.00 13.69
C VAL A 567 5.40 -17.62 14.61
N SER A 568 5.37 -18.03 15.87
CA SER A 568 6.48 -17.78 16.81
C SER A 568 7.78 -18.43 16.32
N GLY A 569 7.72 -19.61 15.70
CA GLY A 569 8.85 -20.26 15.05
C GLY A 569 9.37 -19.46 13.85
N ALA A 570 8.48 -18.98 13.00
CA ALA A 570 8.79 -18.16 11.83
C ALA A 570 9.45 -16.82 12.22
N LEU A 571 8.97 -16.15 13.27
CA LEU A 571 9.55 -14.89 13.76
C LEU A 571 11.00 -15.08 14.23
N LYS A 572 11.30 -16.19 14.90
CA LYS A 572 12.67 -16.52 15.35
C LYS A 572 13.64 -16.78 14.21
N ALA A 573 13.13 -17.16 13.03
CA ALA A 573 13.92 -17.40 11.83
C ALA A 573 14.16 -16.14 10.98
N SER A 574 14.04 -14.94 11.55
CA SER A 574 14.17 -13.65 10.86
C SER A 574 15.51 -13.47 10.13
N ALA A 575 16.59 -14.11 10.59
CA ALA A 575 17.89 -14.11 9.93
C ALA A 575 17.87 -14.68 8.50
N TRP A 576 16.85 -15.47 8.12
CA TRP A 576 16.68 -15.97 6.76
C TRP A 576 16.51 -14.86 5.74
N ALA A 577 15.77 -13.79 6.09
CA ALA A 577 15.60 -12.63 5.20
C ALA A 577 16.91 -11.87 4.93
N GLN A 578 17.89 -12.00 5.83
CA GLN A 578 19.20 -11.34 5.72
C GLN A 578 20.25 -12.19 4.98
N GLN A 579 19.94 -13.45 4.70
CA GLN A 579 20.80 -14.30 3.86
C GLN A 579 20.84 -13.75 2.43
N SER A 580 22.01 -13.91 1.77
CA SER A 580 22.12 -13.57 0.35
C SER A 580 21.20 -14.43 -0.50
N GLY A 581 20.76 -13.90 -1.64
CA GLY A 581 19.98 -14.69 -2.63
C GLY A 581 20.70 -15.98 -3.01
N HIS A 582 22.03 -15.92 -3.17
CA HIS A 582 22.87 -17.08 -3.45
C HIS A 582 22.80 -18.15 -2.34
N ALA A 583 22.89 -17.76 -1.07
CA ALA A 583 22.79 -18.72 0.05
C ALA A 583 21.40 -19.39 0.09
N ARG A 584 20.34 -18.61 -0.15
CA ARG A 584 18.97 -19.16 -0.23
C ARG A 584 18.84 -20.10 -1.43
N ALA A 585 19.41 -19.75 -2.59
CA ALA A 585 19.43 -20.60 -3.77
C ALA A 585 20.06 -21.97 -3.48
N GLN A 586 21.23 -22.01 -2.81
CA GLN A 586 21.92 -23.24 -2.47
C GLN A 586 21.04 -24.17 -1.62
N VAL A 587 20.35 -23.64 -0.62
CA VAL A 587 19.43 -24.44 0.22
C VAL A 587 18.28 -25.01 -0.60
N ILE A 588 17.68 -24.22 -1.51
CA ILE A 588 16.56 -24.67 -2.33
C ILE A 588 17.02 -25.71 -3.38
N TYR A 589 18.21 -25.54 -3.99
CA TYR A 589 18.79 -26.58 -4.87
C TYR A 589 19.05 -27.86 -4.11
N PHE A 590 19.57 -27.81 -2.88
CA PHE A 590 19.78 -28.99 -2.07
C PHE A 590 18.47 -29.68 -1.66
N LEU A 591 17.41 -28.87 -1.43
CA LEU A 591 16.05 -29.40 -1.23
C LEU A 591 15.55 -30.16 -2.46
N ALA A 592 15.78 -29.63 -3.67
CA ALA A 592 15.42 -30.29 -4.91
C ALA A 592 16.22 -31.60 -5.14
N GLU A 593 17.52 -31.58 -4.85
CA GLU A 593 18.37 -32.76 -4.93
C GLU A 593 17.89 -33.88 -3.99
N ASN A 594 17.64 -33.54 -2.72
CA ASN A 594 17.15 -34.51 -1.73
C ASN A 594 15.74 -35.04 -2.07
N LEU A 595 14.88 -34.22 -2.68
CA LEU A 595 13.59 -34.65 -3.19
C LEU A 595 13.78 -35.63 -4.37
N ALA A 596 14.68 -35.31 -5.32
CA ALA A 596 14.96 -36.14 -6.49
C ALA A 596 15.47 -37.54 -6.11
N GLN A 597 16.34 -37.64 -5.09
CA GLN A 597 16.85 -38.92 -4.61
C GLN A 597 15.76 -39.87 -4.06
N ARG A 598 14.57 -39.33 -3.77
CA ARG A 598 13.42 -40.07 -3.24
C ARG A 598 12.31 -40.28 -4.27
N GLU A 599 12.59 -40.17 -5.57
CA GLU A 599 11.60 -40.26 -6.65
C GLU A 599 10.64 -41.45 -6.47
N ASN A 600 11.18 -42.67 -6.37
CA ASN A 600 10.35 -43.89 -6.27
C ASN A 600 9.39 -43.86 -5.06
N GLU A 601 9.85 -43.37 -3.92
CA GLU A 601 9.02 -43.21 -2.72
C GLU A 601 7.86 -42.23 -2.96
N TRP A 602 8.13 -41.11 -3.62
CA TRP A 602 7.11 -40.11 -3.91
C TRP A 602 6.13 -40.55 -4.98
N LEU A 603 6.61 -41.26 -6.03
CA LEU A 603 5.72 -41.82 -7.05
C LEU A 603 4.75 -42.83 -6.44
N GLU A 604 5.24 -43.74 -5.59
CA GLU A 604 4.40 -44.71 -4.89
C GLU A 604 3.38 -44.02 -3.96
N ARG A 605 3.82 -42.96 -3.25
CA ARG A 605 2.97 -42.19 -2.34
C ARG A 605 1.84 -41.48 -3.09
N LEU A 606 2.15 -40.78 -4.19
CA LEU A 606 1.16 -40.08 -5.02
C LEU A 606 0.16 -41.06 -5.65
N GLN A 607 0.63 -42.24 -6.11
CA GLN A 607 -0.26 -43.26 -6.63
C GLN A 607 -1.21 -43.77 -5.55
N LYS A 608 -0.71 -44.08 -4.37
CA LYS A 608 -1.48 -44.67 -3.29
C LYS A 608 -2.44 -43.67 -2.63
N VAL A 609 -1.95 -42.48 -2.24
CA VAL A 609 -2.72 -41.50 -1.50
C VAL A 609 -3.70 -40.77 -2.41
N CYS A 610 -3.24 -40.30 -3.58
CA CYS A 610 -4.05 -39.51 -4.49
C CYS A 610 -4.76 -40.32 -5.58
N GLY A 611 -4.47 -41.60 -5.69
CA GLY A 611 -5.04 -42.49 -6.72
C GLY A 611 -4.52 -42.22 -8.14
N TYR A 612 -3.35 -41.63 -8.25
CA TYR A 612 -2.79 -41.31 -9.56
C TYR A 612 -2.26 -42.57 -10.28
N ASN A 613 -2.37 -42.57 -11.60
CA ASN A 613 -1.56 -43.51 -12.38
C ASN A 613 -0.09 -43.05 -12.39
N LEU A 614 0.83 -43.93 -12.78
CA LEU A 614 2.26 -43.65 -12.77
C LEU A 614 2.61 -42.38 -13.58
N ALA A 615 1.97 -42.19 -14.75
CA ALA A 615 2.25 -41.04 -15.62
C ALA A 615 1.88 -39.69 -14.93
N LYS A 616 0.73 -39.62 -14.27
CA LYS A 616 0.30 -38.41 -13.52
C LYS A 616 1.16 -38.19 -12.28
N ALA A 617 1.50 -39.27 -11.54
CA ALA A 617 2.39 -39.19 -10.39
C ALA A 617 3.78 -38.63 -10.80
N LYS A 618 4.31 -39.16 -11.93
CA LYS A 618 5.58 -38.69 -12.49
C LYS A 618 5.53 -37.22 -12.94
N ALA A 619 4.47 -36.84 -13.65
CA ALA A 619 4.27 -35.45 -14.09
C ALA A 619 4.25 -34.48 -12.90
N GLU A 620 3.54 -34.81 -11.80
CA GLU A 620 3.50 -33.95 -10.61
C GLU A 620 4.85 -33.89 -9.89
N PHE A 621 5.54 -34.99 -9.81
CA PHE A 621 6.88 -35.06 -9.22
C PHE A 621 7.90 -34.23 -10.01
N GLU A 622 7.94 -34.38 -11.34
CA GLU A 622 8.83 -33.65 -12.25
C GLU A 622 8.51 -32.15 -12.21
N ALA A 623 7.23 -31.72 -12.21
CA ALA A 623 6.82 -30.37 -12.05
C ALA A 623 7.28 -29.78 -10.69
N SER A 624 7.22 -30.57 -9.62
CA SER A 624 7.69 -30.17 -8.29
C SER A 624 9.21 -29.93 -8.27
N LEU A 625 9.99 -30.75 -8.93
CA LEU A 625 11.44 -30.53 -9.07
C LEU A 625 11.74 -29.31 -9.93
N SER A 626 11.06 -29.14 -11.07
CA SER A 626 11.21 -27.98 -11.95
C SER A 626 10.93 -26.70 -11.16
N CYS A 627 9.86 -26.66 -10.42
CA CYS A 627 9.45 -25.53 -9.61
C CYS A 627 10.52 -25.14 -8.56
N LEU A 628 11.11 -26.10 -7.85
CA LEU A 628 12.20 -25.84 -6.91
C LEU A 628 13.43 -25.27 -7.62
N PHE A 629 13.82 -25.84 -8.78
CA PHE A 629 14.93 -25.33 -9.57
C PHE A 629 14.67 -23.91 -10.09
N THR A 630 13.45 -23.63 -10.53
CA THR A 630 13.04 -22.31 -11.00
C THR A 630 13.19 -21.26 -9.91
N TYR A 631 12.68 -21.51 -8.70
CA TYR A 631 12.76 -20.53 -7.63
C TYR A 631 14.12 -20.45 -6.95
N ALA A 632 14.89 -21.55 -6.95
CA ALA A 632 16.30 -21.50 -6.61
C ALA A 632 17.08 -20.60 -7.57
N ALA A 633 16.81 -20.72 -8.89
CA ALA A 633 17.42 -19.87 -9.90
C ALA A 633 17.03 -18.38 -9.73
N TRP A 634 15.79 -18.08 -9.36
CA TRP A 634 15.33 -16.72 -9.15
C TRP A 634 15.82 -16.08 -7.85
N ALA A 635 16.23 -16.84 -6.85
CA ALA A 635 16.56 -16.34 -5.52
C ALA A 635 17.63 -15.23 -5.51
N ASP A 636 18.58 -15.27 -6.46
CA ASP A 636 19.65 -14.28 -6.63
C ASP A 636 19.58 -13.48 -7.95
N LYS A 637 18.45 -13.56 -8.66
CA LYS A 637 18.25 -12.89 -9.96
C LYS A 637 17.01 -12.00 -10.02
N TYR A 638 16.20 -12.02 -8.97
CA TYR A 638 15.06 -11.12 -8.86
C TYR A 638 15.53 -9.77 -8.31
N ASP A 639 16.06 -8.94 -9.21
CA ASP A 639 16.68 -7.67 -8.89
C ASP A 639 15.63 -6.56 -8.73
N GLY A 640 16.07 -5.48 -8.06
CA GLY A 640 15.40 -4.20 -8.05
C GLY A 640 15.64 -3.38 -9.32
N ALA A 641 15.30 -2.11 -9.24
CA ALA A 641 15.50 -1.15 -10.31
C ALA A 641 16.13 0.13 -9.79
N VAL A 642 16.78 0.85 -10.71
CA VAL A 642 17.16 2.25 -10.51
C VAL A 642 16.23 3.10 -11.38
N HIS A 643 15.41 3.95 -10.75
CA HIS A 643 14.49 4.80 -11.47
C HIS A 643 15.15 6.06 -11.98
N ASN A 644 14.81 6.43 -13.22
CA ASN A 644 15.24 7.69 -13.84
C ASN A 644 14.19 8.78 -13.53
N ALA A 645 14.24 9.31 -12.31
CA ALA A 645 13.40 10.43 -11.90
C ALA A 645 14.06 11.78 -12.26
N PRO A 646 13.28 12.83 -12.58
CA PRO A 646 13.81 14.13 -13.00
C PRO A 646 14.29 14.98 -11.81
N TYR A 647 15.12 14.41 -10.93
CA TYR A 647 15.75 15.12 -9.83
C TYR A 647 17.24 14.75 -9.75
N ARG A 648 18.05 15.56 -9.04
CA ARG A 648 19.47 15.27 -8.84
C ARG A 648 19.65 14.20 -7.75
N GLY A 649 19.50 12.93 -8.13
CA GLY A 649 19.57 11.83 -7.18
C GLY A 649 19.41 10.47 -7.85
N VAL A 650 19.47 9.45 -7.02
CA VAL A 650 19.22 8.05 -7.38
C VAL A 650 18.04 7.55 -6.59
N THR A 651 17.08 6.95 -7.25
CA THR A 651 15.99 6.22 -6.59
C THR A 651 16.16 4.72 -6.83
N LEU A 652 16.35 3.99 -5.74
CA LEU A 652 16.51 2.55 -5.73
C LEU A 652 15.16 1.90 -5.39
N ALA A 653 14.62 1.09 -6.30
CA ALA A 653 13.46 0.25 -6.04
C ALA A 653 13.95 -1.12 -5.61
N LEU A 654 13.88 -1.44 -4.32
CA LEU A 654 14.37 -2.68 -3.74
C LEU A 654 13.22 -3.65 -3.47
N PRO A 655 13.20 -4.86 -4.08
CA PRO A 655 12.28 -5.91 -3.67
C PRO A 655 12.72 -6.49 -2.31
N GLU A 656 11.89 -6.34 -1.31
CA GLU A 656 12.12 -6.86 0.05
C GLU A 656 11.16 -8.01 0.34
N ALA A 657 11.60 -8.96 1.18
CA ALA A 657 10.72 -9.98 1.73
C ALA A 657 9.53 -9.33 2.46
N VAL A 658 8.34 -9.83 2.25
CA VAL A 658 7.14 -9.37 2.95
C VAL A 658 7.27 -9.63 4.46
N GLY A 659 7.72 -10.84 4.83
CA GLY A 659 7.89 -11.20 6.24
C GLY A 659 7.48 -12.65 6.54
N VAL A 660 6.46 -12.85 7.36
CA VAL A 660 5.83 -14.16 7.57
C VAL A 660 4.61 -14.26 6.68
N ILE A 661 4.58 -15.27 5.81
CA ILE A 661 3.47 -15.52 4.90
C ILE A 661 2.68 -16.74 5.38
N GLY A 662 1.37 -16.55 5.59
CA GLY A 662 0.43 -17.65 5.80
C GLY A 662 0.06 -18.29 4.47
N LEU A 663 0.26 -19.59 4.32
CA LEU A 663 -0.05 -20.33 3.10
C LEU A 663 -1.18 -21.33 3.37
N VAL A 664 -2.18 -21.38 2.51
CA VAL A 664 -3.24 -22.39 2.55
C VAL A 664 -3.25 -23.13 1.23
N ALA A 665 -2.78 -24.39 1.27
CA ALA A 665 -2.63 -25.21 0.08
C ALA A 665 -3.97 -25.74 -0.44
N PRO A 666 -4.17 -25.81 -1.78
CA PRO A 666 -5.34 -26.47 -2.36
C PRO A 666 -5.32 -27.98 -2.12
N ASN A 667 -6.41 -28.66 -2.46
CA ASN A 667 -6.48 -30.11 -2.37
C ASN A 667 -5.94 -30.80 -3.63
N GLU A 668 -6.02 -30.15 -4.76
CA GLU A 668 -5.58 -30.68 -6.05
C GLU A 668 -4.06 -30.56 -6.22
N GLN A 669 -3.47 -31.62 -6.85
CA GLN A 669 -2.03 -31.66 -7.13
C GLN A 669 -1.19 -31.30 -5.87
N PRO A 670 -1.33 -32.05 -4.77
CA PRO A 670 -0.95 -31.59 -3.42
C PRO A 670 0.57 -31.45 -3.22
N LEU A 671 1.42 -32.13 -3.96
CA LEU A 671 2.87 -31.98 -3.87
C LEU A 671 3.32 -30.71 -4.57
N ILE A 672 3.00 -30.57 -5.85
CA ILE A 672 3.42 -29.39 -6.62
C ILE A 672 2.79 -28.11 -6.09
N SER A 673 1.50 -28.11 -5.72
CA SER A 673 0.86 -26.91 -5.18
C SER A 673 1.48 -26.46 -3.85
N THR A 674 1.85 -27.41 -2.98
CA THR A 674 2.58 -27.11 -1.73
C THR A 674 3.93 -26.47 -2.04
N ILE A 675 4.68 -27.02 -2.98
CA ILE A 675 6.01 -26.52 -3.37
C ILE A 675 5.89 -25.18 -4.09
N ALA A 676 4.94 -25.00 -5.01
CA ALA A 676 4.74 -23.77 -5.77
C ALA A 676 4.31 -22.58 -4.88
N LEU A 677 3.67 -22.84 -3.76
CA LEU A 677 3.38 -21.80 -2.77
C LEU A 677 4.58 -21.52 -1.84
N MET A 678 5.29 -22.55 -1.42
CA MET A 678 6.39 -22.47 -0.46
C MET A 678 7.68 -21.93 -1.09
N ALA A 679 8.10 -22.48 -2.23
CA ALA A 679 9.42 -22.21 -2.80
C ALA A 679 9.66 -20.74 -3.17
N PRO A 680 8.75 -20.02 -3.86
CA PRO A 680 8.95 -18.59 -4.14
C PRO A 680 8.99 -17.75 -2.88
N ALA A 681 8.18 -18.08 -1.88
CA ALA A 681 8.15 -17.35 -0.62
C ALA A 681 9.50 -17.44 0.09
N ILE A 682 10.06 -18.64 0.26
CA ILE A 682 11.36 -18.81 0.93
C ILE A 682 12.54 -18.33 0.06
N ALA A 683 12.45 -18.43 -1.27
CA ALA A 683 13.47 -17.90 -2.18
C ALA A 683 13.65 -16.38 -2.02
N MET A 684 12.56 -15.65 -1.79
CA MET A 684 12.59 -14.21 -1.55
C MET A 684 12.87 -13.84 -0.09
N GLY A 685 13.22 -14.79 0.78
CA GLY A 685 13.61 -14.53 2.16
C GLY A 685 12.46 -14.50 3.17
N ASN A 686 11.24 -14.87 2.76
CA ASN A 686 10.11 -14.99 3.69
C ASN A 686 10.21 -16.26 4.52
N ARG A 687 9.46 -16.28 5.62
CA ARG A 687 9.18 -17.47 6.43
C ARG A 687 7.72 -17.80 6.24
N VAL A 688 7.40 -19.10 6.24
CA VAL A 688 6.05 -19.55 5.93
C VAL A 688 5.43 -20.38 7.05
N VAL A 689 4.12 -20.17 7.25
CA VAL A 689 3.26 -21.03 8.05
C VAL A 689 2.21 -21.60 7.10
N LEU A 690 2.40 -22.88 6.74
CA LEU A 690 1.63 -23.58 5.73
C LEU A 690 0.57 -24.46 6.36
N VAL A 691 -0.67 -24.26 5.99
CA VAL A 691 -1.80 -25.19 6.22
C VAL A 691 -1.85 -26.13 5.04
N ALA A 692 -1.60 -27.42 5.32
CA ALA A 692 -1.57 -28.49 4.33
C ALA A 692 -2.95 -28.74 3.70
N SER A 693 -2.95 -29.38 2.53
CA SER A 693 -4.19 -29.93 1.93
C SER A 693 -5.03 -30.67 2.97
N GLU A 694 -6.32 -30.39 3.03
CA GLU A 694 -7.22 -31.06 3.97
C GLU A 694 -7.49 -32.52 3.58
N LEU A 695 -7.53 -32.81 2.28
CA LEU A 695 -7.73 -34.17 1.76
C LEU A 695 -6.46 -35.02 1.83
N TYR A 696 -5.30 -34.45 1.54
CA TYR A 696 -4.04 -35.14 1.43
C TYR A 696 -2.93 -34.57 2.33
N PRO A 697 -3.20 -34.37 3.64
CA PRO A 697 -2.25 -33.69 4.53
C PRO A 697 -0.93 -34.43 4.70
N SER A 698 -0.94 -35.77 4.50
CA SER A 698 0.25 -36.59 4.58
C SER A 698 1.31 -36.20 3.54
N ILE A 699 0.92 -35.70 2.37
CA ILE A 699 1.87 -35.26 1.33
C ILE A 699 2.76 -34.12 1.84
N ALA A 700 2.19 -33.05 2.40
CA ALA A 700 2.98 -31.95 2.94
C ALA A 700 3.76 -32.33 4.22
N LEU A 701 3.16 -33.17 5.10
CA LEU A 701 3.82 -33.59 6.34
C LEU A 701 4.99 -34.55 6.11
N GLU A 702 4.96 -35.36 5.06
CA GLU A 702 6.08 -36.23 4.70
C GLU A 702 7.22 -35.46 3.99
N LEU A 703 6.94 -34.28 3.40
CA LEU A 703 7.97 -33.39 2.85
C LEU A 703 8.94 -32.92 3.95
N VAL A 704 8.53 -32.97 5.20
CA VAL A 704 9.35 -32.63 6.37
C VAL A 704 10.70 -33.38 6.39
N GLN A 705 10.72 -34.65 5.98
CA GLN A 705 11.97 -35.41 5.94
C GLN A 705 12.95 -34.83 4.91
N VAL A 706 12.45 -34.29 3.80
CA VAL A 706 13.30 -33.63 2.79
C VAL A 706 13.76 -32.27 3.33
N LEU A 707 12.89 -31.49 3.99
CA LEU A 707 13.23 -30.20 4.61
C LEU A 707 14.32 -30.36 5.69
N GLU A 708 14.17 -31.35 6.58
CA GLU A 708 15.14 -31.61 7.67
C GLU A 708 16.53 -32.02 7.18
N THR A 709 16.61 -32.61 6.01
CA THR A 709 17.88 -33.11 5.40
C THR A 709 18.47 -32.12 4.38
N SER A 710 17.87 -30.96 4.18
CA SER A 710 18.25 -30.00 3.13
C SER A 710 18.71 -28.65 3.66
N ASP A 711 19.19 -28.60 4.90
CA ASP A 711 19.70 -27.39 5.54
C ASP A 711 18.70 -26.20 5.60
N VAL A 712 17.39 -26.47 5.45
CA VAL A 712 16.38 -25.44 5.64
C VAL A 712 16.38 -25.01 7.12
N PRO A 713 16.67 -23.72 7.42
CA PRO A 713 16.80 -23.32 8.82
C PRO A 713 15.50 -23.49 9.61
N ALA A 714 15.64 -23.87 10.88
CA ALA A 714 14.50 -24.07 11.77
C ALA A 714 13.58 -22.85 11.81
N GLY A 715 12.28 -23.03 11.52
CA GLY A 715 11.25 -22.00 11.50
C GLY A 715 11.07 -21.27 10.16
N VAL A 716 11.95 -21.47 9.17
CA VAL A 716 11.73 -20.92 7.82
C VAL A 716 10.47 -21.51 7.20
N VAL A 717 10.27 -22.81 7.35
CA VAL A 717 9.06 -23.52 6.95
C VAL A 717 8.40 -24.11 8.18
N ASN A 718 7.11 -23.88 8.34
CA ASN A 718 6.28 -24.50 9.38
C ASN A 718 5.05 -25.09 8.71
N ILE A 719 4.75 -26.38 8.98
CA ILE A 719 3.64 -27.11 8.34
C ILE A 719 2.69 -27.62 9.40
N ILE A 720 1.42 -27.27 9.25
CA ILE A 720 0.32 -27.63 10.15
C ILE A 720 -0.80 -28.24 9.31
N ALA A 721 -1.47 -29.27 9.84
CA ALA A 721 -2.61 -29.92 9.21
C ALA A 721 -3.84 -29.83 10.11
N GLY A 722 -5.03 -29.86 9.54
CA GLY A 722 -6.30 -29.78 10.27
C GLY A 722 -7.41 -29.26 9.39
N GLN A 723 -8.48 -28.76 10.00
CA GLN A 723 -9.61 -28.17 9.29
C GLN A 723 -9.18 -26.86 8.64
N LYS A 724 -9.21 -26.84 7.29
CA LYS A 724 -8.71 -25.70 6.49
C LYS A 724 -9.39 -24.39 6.86
N ALA A 725 -10.72 -24.38 7.01
CA ALA A 725 -11.49 -23.18 7.33
C ALA A 725 -11.09 -22.57 8.68
N GLU A 726 -10.90 -23.41 9.71
CA GLU A 726 -10.50 -22.95 11.04
C GLU A 726 -9.06 -22.42 11.05
N LEU A 727 -8.12 -23.18 10.50
CA LEU A 727 -6.70 -22.82 10.50
C LEU A 727 -6.42 -21.61 9.62
N ALA A 728 -7.07 -21.51 8.45
CA ALA A 728 -6.97 -20.35 7.57
C ALA A 728 -7.47 -19.06 8.25
N ASN A 729 -8.57 -19.15 8.99
CA ASN A 729 -9.11 -18.01 9.74
C ASN A 729 -8.17 -17.57 10.88
N HIS A 730 -7.51 -18.53 11.55
CA HIS A 730 -6.50 -18.21 12.56
C HIS A 730 -5.25 -17.56 11.97
N LEU A 731 -4.82 -17.97 10.77
CA LEU A 731 -3.75 -17.30 10.03
C LEU A 731 -4.15 -15.86 9.65
N ALA A 732 -5.35 -15.68 9.12
CA ALA A 732 -5.87 -14.38 8.71
C ALA A 732 -5.99 -13.39 9.89
N GLY A 733 -6.33 -13.86 11.08
CA GLY A 733 -6.43 -13.01 12.29
C GLY A 733 -5.15 -12.85 13.10
N HIS A 734 -4.01 -13.39 12.65
CA HIS A 734 -2.76 -13.28 13.40
C HIS A 734 -1.96 -12.04 12.97
N GLY A 735 -1.78 -11.08 13.88
CA GLY A 735 -1.15 -9.79 13.57
C GLY A 735 0.31 -9.83 13.09
N GLU A 736 1.04 -10.92 13.37
CA GLU A 736 2.43 -11.11 12.92
C GLU A 736 2.54 -11.85 11.57
N ILE A 737 1.43 -12.06 10.89
CA ILE A 737 1.40 -12.53 9.50
C ILE A 737 1.16 -11.33 8.61
N GLU A 738 2.14 -10.97 7.80
CA GLU A 738 2.11 -9.78 6.95
C GLU A 738 1.37 -10.01 5.62
N ALA A 739 1.36 -11.25 5.12
CA ALA A 739 0.60 -11.62 3.93
C ALA A 739 0.01 -13.03 4.04
N MET A 740 -1.06 -13.27 3.31
CA MET A 740 -1.68 -14.59 3.24
C MET A 740 -2.02 -14.96 1.80
N TRP A 741 -1.61 -16.17 1.41
CA TRP A 741 -1.94 -16.80 0.13
C TRP A 741 -2.89 -17.95 0.39
N CYS A 742 -4.11 -17.86 -0.11
CA CYS A 742 -5.17 -18.80 0.22
C CYS A 742 -5.83 -19.40 -1.02
N TRP A 743 -5.62 -20.69 -1.22
CA TRP A 743 -6.34 -21.49 -2.23
C TRP A 743 -7.38 -22.35 -1.51
N ALA A 744 -8.60 -21.82 -1.41
CA ALA A 744 -9.66 -22.45 -0.65
C ALA A 744 -11.04 -22.24 -1.31
N SER A 745 -12.09 -22.79 -0.68
CA SER A 745 -13.46 -22.52 -1.11
C SER A 745 -13.83 -21.04 -0.97
N ALA A 746 -14.78 -20.57 -1.77
CA ALA A 746 -15.25 -19.18 -1.74
C ALA A 746 -15.68 -18.72 -0.33
N SER A 747 -16.27 -19.63 0.47
CA SER A 747 -16.68 -19.30 1.85
C SER A 747 -15.49 -19.11 2.77
N VAL A 748 -14.43 -19.92 2.65
CA VAL A 748 -13.20 -19.77 3.43
C VAL A 748 -12.47 -18.51 3.02
N ASN A 749 -12.32 -18.24 1.71
CA ASN A 749 -11.71 -17.03 1.21
C ASN A 749 -12.42 -15.78 1.71
N LYS A 750 -13.76 -15.74 1.63
CA LYS A 750 -14.56 -14.64 2.19
C LYS A 750 -14.29 -14.42 3.68
N GLN A 751 -14.32 -15.47 4.47
CA GLN A 751 -14.10 -15.39 5.92
C GLN A 751 -12.68 -14.89 6.25
N THR A 752 -11.67 -15.39 5.56
CA THR A 752 -10.27 -14.96 5.77
C THR A 752 -10.06 -13.51 5.36
N GLU A 753 -10.66 -13.04 4.26
CA GLU A 753 -10.62 -11.65 3.85
C GLU A 753 -11.33 -10.74 4.86
N GLN A 754 -12.47 -11.14 5.41
CA GLN A 754 -13.14 -10.40 6.48
C GLN A 754 -12.28 -10.30 7.74
N THR A 755 -11.68 -11.40 8.15
CA THR A 755 -10.82 -11.45 9.34
C THR A 755 -9.57 -10.59 9.16
N SER A 756 -9.00 -10.55 7.95
CA SER A 756 -7.82 -9.72 7.62
C SER A 756 -8.07 -8.20 7.65
N ALA A 757 -9.33 -7.76 7.75
CA ALA A 757 -9.64 -6.34 7.86
C ALA A 757 -9.18 -5.71 9.19
N THR A 758 -8.86 -6.51 10.20
CA THR A 758 -8.42 -6.04 11.51
C THR A 758 -7.01 -5.42 11.48
N ASP A 759 -6.15 -5.87 10.58
CA ASP A 759 -4.75 -5.42 10.44
C ASP A 759 -4.35 -5.14 8.98
N LEU A 760 -5.33 -5.22 8.06
CA LEU A 760 -5.19 -4.88 6.64
C LEU A 760 -4.04 -5.61 5.95
N LYS A 761 -3.75 -6.85 6.35
CA LYS A 761 -2.73 -7.66 5.69
C LYS A 761 -3.05 -7.93 4.22
N ARG A 762 -1.99 -8.10 3.43
CA ARG A 762 -2.09 -8.41 2.01
C ARG A 762 -2.64 -9.82 1.81
N MET A 763 -3.80 -9.91 1.12
CA MET A 763 -4.45 -11.18 0.80
C MET A 763 -4.30 -11.49 -0.68
N TRP A 764 -3.93 -12.73 -0.99
CA TRP A 764 -3.94 -13.30 -2.35
C TRP A 764 -4.77 -14.58 -2.33
N THR A 765 -6.02 -14.44 -2.71
CA THR A 765 -7.04 -15.48 -2.56
C THR A 765 -7.49 -16.00 -3.92
N HIS A 766 -7.59 -17.31 -4.03
CA HIS A 766 -8.05 -18.00 -5.23
C HIS A 766 -8.95 -19.18 -4.86
N SER A 767 -9.79 -19.60 -5.81
CA SER A 767 -10.44 -20.89 -5.72
C SER A 767 -9.41 -22.02 -5.82
N GLU A 768 -9.68 -23.15 -5.19
CA GLU A 768 -8.80 -24.33 -5.24
C GLU A 768 -8.55 -24.83 -6.67
N LEU A 769 -9.45 -24.52 -7.62
CA LEU A 769 -9.44 -24.98 -9.00
C LEU A 769 -8.96 -23.93 -10.02
N ASP A 770 -8.58 -22.74 -9.58
CA ASP A 770 -8.25 -21.63 -10.48
C ASP A 770 -6.92 -21.82 -11.24
N ARG A 771 -6.10 -22.80 -10.86
CA ARG A 771 -4.80 -23.05 -11.51
C ARG A 771 -4.59 -24.52 -11.79
N ASP A 772 -4.01 -24.83 -12.94
CA ASP A 772 -3.36 -26.11 -13.20
C ASP A 772 -1.89 -26.04 -12.76
N TRP A 773 -1.59 -26.61 -11.61
CA TRP A 773 -0.25 -26.60 -11.04
C TRP A 773 0.76 -27.44 -11.82
N LEU A 774 0.29 -28.31 -12.74
CA LEU A 774 1.18 -29.04 -13.66
C LEU A 774 1.62 -28.21 -14.86
N ASP A 775 0.93 -27.09 -15.14
CA ASP A 775 1.33 -26.13 -16.16
C ASP A 775 2.36 -25.16 -15.59
N PRO A 776 3.63 -25.18 -16.08
CA PRO A 776 4.68 -24.28 -15.58
C PRO A 776 4.31 -22.78 -15.71
N ASN A 777 3.49 -22.42 -16.69
CA ASN A 777 3.03 -21.03 -16.84
C ASN A 777 2.10 -20.58 -15.70
N GLN A 778 1.55 -21.53 -14.92
CA GLN A 778 0.61 -21.27 -13.84
C GLN A 778 1.19 -21.60 -12.45
N SER A 779 2.17 -22.52 -12.37
CA SER A 779 2.82 -22.92 -11.12
C SER A 779 4.14 -22.21 -10.87
N GLU A 780 4.72 -21.60 -11.88
CA GLU A 780 6.01 -20.91 -11.83
C GLU A 780 5.86 -19.46 -12.32
N GLY A 781 6.88 -18.63 -12.11
CA GLY A 781 6.97 -17.31 -12.72
C GLY A 781 7.01 -16.14 -11.75
N VAL A 782 7.14 -14.94 -12.34
CA VAL A 782 7.40 -13.68 -11.64
C VAL A 782 6.21 -13.23 -10.78
N GLU A 783 5.01 -13.69 -11.06
CA GLU A 783 3.82 -13.36 -10.25
C GLU A 783 4.01 -13.77 -8.79
N PHE A 784 4.48 -15.00 -8.55
CA PHE A 784 4.75 -15.50 -7.20
C PHE A 784 5.85 -14.71 -6.48
N LEU A 785 6.91 -14.34 -7.23
CA LEU A 785 7.99 -13.51 -6.68
C LEU A 785 7.48 -12.13 -6.28
N ARG A 786 6.62 -11.54 -7.10
CA ARG A 786 5.97 -10.25 -6.81
C ARG A 786 5.01 -10.34 -5.62
N GLN A 787 4.32 -11.47 -5.46
CA GLN A 787 3.50 -11.72 -4.27
C GLN A 787 4.36 -11.97 -3.01
N ALA A 788 5.55 -12.54 -3.18
CA ALA A 788 6.49 -12.81 -2.10
C ALA A 788 7.31 -11.58 -1.68
N THR A 789 7.22 -10.48 -2.42
CA THR A 789 8.00 -9.27 -2.17
C THR A 789 7.13 -8.03 -2.11
N GLN A 790 7.69 -6.98 -1.56
CA GLN A 790 7.19 -5.62 -1.63
C GLN A 790 8.33 -4.70 -2.08
N VAL A 791 8.01 -3.71 -2.92
CA VAL A 791 9.02 -2.76 -3.37
C VAL A 791 9.12 -1.61 -2.38
N LYS A 792 10.36 -1.36 -1.91
CA LYS A 792 10.73 -0.15 -1.16
C LYS A 792 11.49 0.78 -2.07
N ASN A 793 11.06 2.04 -2.17
CA ASN A 793 11.77 3.06 -2.91
C ASN A 793 12.65 3.91 -1.95
N ILE A 794 13.97 3.86 -2.16
CA ILE A 794 14.94 4.67 -1.41
C ILE A 794 15.44 5.80 -2.32
N TRP A 795 15.19 7.04 -1.91
CA TRP A 795 15.58 8.24 -2.61
C TRP A 795 16.82 8.83 -2.00
N THR A 796 17.89 8.96 -2.79
CA THR A 796 19.16 9.48 -2.32
C THR A 796 19.63 10.59 -3.26
N PRO A 797 19.66 11.86 -2.81
CA PRO A 797 20.20 12.95 -3.62
C PRO A 797 21.70 12.77 -3.82
N TYR A 798 22.23 13.38 -4.88
CA TYR A 798 23.67 13.53 -5.11
C TYR A 798 23.99 14.92 -5.64
N GLY A 799 25.19 15.35 -5.32
CA GLY A 799 25.66 16.71 -5.63
C GLY A 799 25.08 17.77 -4.68
N ASP A 800 25.66 18.94 -4.76
CA ASP A 800 25.29 20.11 -3.95
C ASP A 800 23.97 20.71 -4.40
#